data_89af7882677a0cc5e93eb4169f9afe81
#
_entry.id   89af7882677a0cc5e93eb4169f9afe81
#
_cell.length_a   1.000
_cell.length_b   1.000
_cell.length_c   1.000
_cell.angle_alpha   90.00
_cell.angle_beta   90.00
_cell.angle_gamma   90.00
#
_symmetry.space_group_name_H-M   'P 1'
#
loop_
_entity.id
_entity.type
_entity.pdbx_description
1 polymer ?
#
loop_
_entity_poly.entity_id
_entity_poly.type
_entity_poly.pdbx_seq_one_letter_code
_entity_poly.pdbx_strand_id
1 'polypeptide(L)'
;MYICNCSYTSKLKAVFFFGLILSLCCACSRAGARRVSSYDHYWVKAADERVEADRKWADYLFNHLDRRTGSRSVALRQKPVQGTFLQIVVHVDAKGKHDYSTVLDGDVLRLTACDEDKMLWLIYQFLASGEDPRIESSDLPPAMIDIAHAEGDFAFEYRGIYSPSNADPELMPVTASHHVDYDWGLWGHNLRRVFPGEVPEEALAWVDGQRDENQFCFSSEQLFKAVEAYVTDNYGETGGVRFAIMPNDNSAVCACKACTAAGNTRKVATPSVSRFIRRLAERYPHHLFFTSSYRTTEVPPAEPLPQNAGVIISAMDLPLRPDFAGKRPAENFSRKVKEWRKVVSRIYVWDYMRNFDDYFTPYPCLGVLSERLRYFYSLGVKGLFYNGSGYDYASFDDLQTAALACMLINPDLPLESYTERYLKRFYPHASDILLPAYLSWERIVKEREALLPFYGGIADAVSAWLDPVEFGAFCDRLDGCAKRTDGMERRRLNELLTALQFTRLELLRMPAGAYDERKADLYLEALYGYTAFSGMKNYREAFGSVQSYLEEWNILKTENRESQNPLKGIRLSCQPAEDENAASLPVLTDGLYALPSDYHTGWFIASSRRFVLQVPPGKISDGAVLELSLLYAPAWHIFLPASVEVWQGEGKMASFGLPPVGEKEVFSKQRVSCKLETVNPDIPVELRFMQVAAARASVACDEIKVY
;
A
#
# COMPACT_ATOMS: atom_id res chain seq x y z
N MET A 1 43.55 45.33 -30.54
CA MET A 1 44.22 45.07 -31.83
C MET A 1 44.02 43.59 -32.14
N TYR A 2 43.45 43.35 -33.32
CA TYR A 2 43.10 42.10 -34.01
C TYR A 2 41.83 41.35 -33.55
N ILE A 3 40.88 41.60 -34.28
CA ILE A 3 39.67 41.00 -34.84
C ILE A 3 39.93 39.55 -35.31
N CYS A 4 39.04 38.64 -34.97
CA CYS A 4 38.66 37.58 -35.87
C CYS A 4 37.19 37.23 -35.72
N ASN A 5 36.40 37.72 -36.66
CA ASN A 5 35.07 37.30 -37.02
C ASN A 5 35.14 35.94 -37.71
N CYS A 6 34.34 34.96 -37.30
CA CYS A 6 33.92 33.91 -38.20
C CYS A 6 32.61 33.27 -37.74
N SER A 7 31.57 33.60 -38.45
CA SER A 7 30.42 32.82 -38.94
C SER A 7 29.70 31.85 -37.97
N TYR A 8 28.66 32.39 -37.36
CA TYR A 8 27.61 31.62 -36.69
C TYR A 8 26.34 31.39 -37.56
N THR A 9 26.39 31.63 -38.86
CA THR A 9 25.19 31.64 -39.72
C THR A 9 24.97 30.36 -40.54
N SER A 10 25.90 29.41 -40.56
CA SER A 10 25.74 28.19 -41.38
C SER A 10 25.20 26.97 -40.62
N LYS A 11 25.26 26.93 -39.28
CA LYS A 11 24.71 25.80 -38.48
C LYS A 11 23.22 25.93 -38.18
N LEU A 12 22.66 27.12 -38.15
CA LEU A 12 21.20 27.29 -37.91
C LEU A 12 20.35 26.90 -39.14
N LYS A 13 20.86 27.01 -40.35
CA LYS A 13 20.10 26.62 -41.57
C LYS A 13 20.00 25.10 -41.75
N ALA A 14 20.98 24.32 -41.28
CA ALA A 14 20.95 22.86 -41.37
C ALA A 14 20.00 22.24 -40.35
N VAL A 15 19.88 22.80 -39.14
CA VAL A 15 18.96 22.32 -38.08
C VAL A 15 17.49 22.63 -38.44
N PHE A 16 17.21 23.76 -39.06
CA PHE A 16 15.86 24.10 -39.53
C PHE A 16 15.39 23.24 -40.72
N PHE A 17 16.31 22.84 -41.60
CA PHE A 17 15.96 21.99 -42.75
C PHE A 17 15.76 20.52 -42.35
N PHE A 18 16.50 20.01 -41.37
CA PHE A 18 16.28 18.65 -40.83
C PHE A 18 15.03 18.56 -39.93
N GLY A 19 14.74 19.60 -39.16
CA GLY A 19 13.49 19.70 -38.38
C GLY A 19 12.23 19.78 -39.25
N LEU A 20 12.31 20.47 -40.40
CA LEU A 20 11.21 20.57 -41.35
C LEU A 20 10.97 19.28 -42.14
N ILE A 21 12.02 18.52 -42.45
CA ILE A 21 11.92 17.24 -43.15
C ILE A 21 11.39 16.15 -42.19
N LEU A 22 11.79 16.12 -40.91
CA LEU A 22 11.21 15.22 -39.91
C LEU A 22 9.75 15.59 -39.58
N SER A 23 9.40 16.87 -39.55
CA SER A 23 8.02 17.32 -39.34
C SER A 23 7.13 17.02 -40.57
N LEU A 24 7.67 17.08 -41.77
CA LEU A 24 6.97 16.70 -43.01
C LEU A 24 6.87 15.18 -43.19
N CYS A 25 7.86 14.40 -42.76
CA CYS A 25 7.76 12.94 -42.76
C CYS A 25 6.78 12.42 -41.72
N CYS A 26 6.67 13.04 -40.51
CA CYS A 26 5.61 12.73 -39.55
C CYS A 26 4.22 13.20 -39.97
N ALA A 27 4.11 14.25 -40.81
CA ALA A 27 2.84 14.72 -41.35
C ALA A 27 2.35 13.90 -42.55
N CYS A 28 3.24 13.32 -43.36
CA CYS A 28 2.87 12.49 -44.51
C CYS A 28 2.47 11.06 -44.14
N SER A 29 2.84 10.53 -42.96
CA SER A 29 2.39 9.20 -42.52
C SER A 29 1.02 9.22 -41.78
N ARG A 30 0.43 10.42 -41.55
CA ARG A 30 -0.89 10.57 -40.92
C ARG A 30 -2.04 10.90 -41.89
N ALA A 31 -1.77 11.01 -43.18
CA ALA A 31 -2.79 11.28 -44.17
C ALA A 31 -3.42 9.97 -44.65
N GLY A 32 -4.42 9.46 -43.93
CA GLY A 32 -5.23 8.35 -44.40
C GLY A 32 -5.82 7.39 -43.35
N ALA A 33 -5.33 7.36 -42.12
CA ALA A 33 -5.93 6.51 -41.08
C ALA A 33 -7.29 7.11 -40.65
N ARG A 34 -8.38 6.50 -41.07
CA ARG A 34 -9.72 6.78 -40.53
C ARG A 34 -9.66 6.45 -39.04
N ARG A 35 -10.19 7.35 -38.19
CA ARG A 35 -10.36 7.06 -36.77
C ARG A 35 -11.51 6.06 -36.57
N VAL A 36 -11.40 5.22 -35.52
CA VAL A 36 -12.45 4.26 -35.16
C VAL A 36 -13.83 4.92 -35.01
N SER A 37 -13.88 6.19 -34.61
CA SER A 37 -15.10 6.99 -34.46
C SER A 37 -15.82 7.46 -35.75
N SER A 38 -15.27 7.15 -36.92
CA SER A 38 -15.79 7.64 -38.21
C SER A 38 -16.76 6.70 -38.90
N TYR A 39 -17.13 5.59 -38.29
CA TYR A 39 -18.01 4.58 -38.89
C TYR A 39 -19.41 4.62 -38.32
N ASP A 40 -20.41 4.29 -39.16
CA ASP A 40 -21.82 4.20 -38.77
C ASP A 40 -22.07 2.92 -37.94
N HIS A 41 -21.36 1.84 -38.29
CA HIS A 41 -21.56 0.51 -37.70
C HIS A 41 -20.27 -0.20 -37.32
N TYR A 42 -20.34 -1.06 -36.32
CA TYR A 42 -19.32 -2.07 -35.98
C TYR A 42 -19.78 -3.45 -36.41
N TRP A 43 -19.09 -4.05 -37.38
CA TRP A 43 -19.34 -5.42 -37.81
C TRP A 43 -18.39 -6.37 -37.08
N VAL A 44 -18.89 -7.06 -36.04
CA VAL A 44 -18.08 -7.96 -35.20
C VAL A 44 -18.16 -9.38 -35.73
N LYS A 45 -17.00 -10.02 -35.89
CA LYS A 45 -16.90 -11.41 -36.33
C LYS A 45 -15.72 -12.15 -35.70
N ALA A 46 -15.82 -13.48 -35.63
CA ALA A 46 -14.72 -14.37 -35.31
C ALA A 46 -13.71 -14.40 -36.47
N ALA A 47 -12.44 -14.61 -36.20
CA ALA A 47 -11.43 -14.87 -37.23
C ALA A 47 -11.70 -16.21 -37.93
N ASP A 48 -12.04 -17.25 -37.16
CA ASP A 48 -12.55 -18.53 -37.67
C ASP A 48 -13.81 -18.94 -36.88
N GLU A 49 -14.96 -18.98 -37.55
CA GLU A 49 -16.26 -19.36 -36.94
C GLU A 49 -16.28 -20.82 -36.45
N ARG A 50 -15.31 -21.66 -36.84
CA ARG A 50 -15.17 -23.04 -36.37
C ARG A 50 -14.42 -23.12 -35.04
N VAL A 51 -13.64 -22.10 -34.68
CA VAL A 51 -12.92 -22.00 -33.42
C VAL A 51 -13.86 -21.47 -32.32
N GLU A 52 -14.10 -22.27 -31.31
CA GLU A 52 -15.04 -21.95 -30.24
C GLU A 52 -14.64 -20.66 -29.50
N ALA A 53 -13.35 -20.49 -29.16
CA ALA A 53 -12.85 -19.31 -28.48
C ALA A 53 -13.08 -18.03 -29.32
N ASP A 54 -12.77 -18.04 -30.62
CA ASP A 54 -12.97 -16.87 -31.49
C ASP A 54 -14.44 -16.47 -31.53
N ARG A 55 -15.34 -17.44 -31.66
CA ARG A 55 -16.79 -17.21 -31.71
C ARG A 55 -17.31 -16.68 -30.38
N LYS A 56 -16.92 -17.30 -29.25
CA LYS A 56 -17.29 -16.88 -27.90
C LYS A 56 -16.95 -15.42 -27.66
N TRP A 57 -15.72 -15.02 -27.96
CA TRP A 57 -15.26 -13.65 -27.69
C TRP A 57 -15.78 -12.62 -28.71
N ALA A 58 -16.04 -13.01 -29.94
CA ALA A 58 -16.74 -12.16 -30.89
C ALA A 58 -18.19 -11.90 -30.44
N ASP A 59 -18.91 -12.92 -29.93
CA ASP A 59 -20.25 -12.76 -29.35
C ASP A 59 -20.22 -11.90 -28.08
N TYR A 60 -19.21 -12.08 -27.23
CA TYR A 60 -19.03 -11.25 -26.04
C TYR A 60 -18.85 -9.77 -26.40
N LEU A 61 -17.92 -9.45 -27.31
CA LEU A 61 -17.70 -8.09 -27.77
C LEU A 61 -18.97 -7.47 -28.39
N PHE A 62 -19.66 -8.23 -29.26
CA PHE A 62 -20.92 -7.78 -29.88
C PHE A 62 -21.95 -7.39 -28.81
N ASN A 63 -22.18 -8.26 -27.81
CA ASN A 63 -23.17 -8.02 -26.76
C ASN A 63 -22.79 -6.82 -25.87
N HIS A 64 -21.51 -6.58 -25.63
CA HIS A 64 -21.04 -5.42 -24.87
C HIS A 64 -21.17 -4.11 -25.67
N LEU A 65 -20.87 -4.14 -26.98
CA LEU A 65 -21.10 -3.00 -27.87
C LEU A 65 -22.58 -2.63 -27.96
N ASP A 66 -23.46 -3.59 -28.14
CA ASP A 66 -24.92 -3.37 -28.23
C ASP A 66 -25.44 -2.71 -26.95
N ARG A 67 -25.05 -3.22 -25.78
CA ARG A 67 -25.43 -2.61 -24.49
C ARG A 67 -24.86 -1.21 -24.28
N ARG A 68 -23.57 -0.99 -24.56
CA ARG A 68 -22.88 0.26 -24.30
C ARG A 68 -23.18 1.36 -25.30
N THR A 69 -23.67 1.04 -26.48
CA THR A 69 -24.13 2.05 -27.47
C THR A 69 -25.61 2.39 -27.31
N GLY A 70 -26.36 1.59 -26.54
CA GLY A 70 -27.81 1.79 -26.36
C GLY A 70 -28.62 1.64 -27.64
N SER A 71 -28.03 1.16 -28.75
CA SER A 71 -28.66 1.04 -30.04
C SER A 71 -28.19 -0.19 -30.82
N ARG A 72 -29.10 -1.13 -31.06
CA ARG A 72 -28.83 -2.38 -31.81
C ARG A 72 -28.39 -2.13 -33.27
N SER A 73 -28.56 -0.92 -33.81
CA SER A 73 -28.10 -0.59 -35.15
C SER A 73 -26.64 -0.28 -35.28
N VAL A 74 -25.91 -0.08 -34.15
CA VAL A 74 -24.50 0.29 -34.16
C VAL A 74 -23.61 -0.97 -34.19
N ALA A 75 -23.92 -1.99 -33.39
CA ALA A 75 -23.19 -3.27 -33.40
C ALA A 75 -23.96 -4.30 -34.26
N LEU A 76 -23.27 -4.98 -35.17
CA LEU A 76 -23.87 -5.92 -36.11
C LEU A 76 -23.06 -7.21 -36.18
N ARG A 77 -23.74 -8.38 -36.23
CA ARG A 77 -23.12 -9.71 -36.48
C ARG A 77 -23.03 -10.02 -37.97
N GLN A 78 -23.76 -9.34 -38.82
CA GLN A 78 -23.75 -9.47 -40.27
C GLN A 78 -23.19 -8.23 -40.92
N LYS A 79 -22.59 -8.38 -42.10
CA LYS A 79 -22.05 -7.26 -42.86
C LYS A 79 -23.19 -6.28 -43.19
N PRO A 80 -23.07 -5.00 -42.83
CA PRO A 80 -24.10 -3.99 -43.14
C PRO A 80 -24.23 -3.78 -44.66
N VAL A 81 -25.45 -3.57 -45.08
CA VAL A 81 -25.79 -3.33 -46.52
C VAL A 81 -25.65 -1.86 -46.86
N GLN A 82 -25.84 -0.95 -45.88
CA GLN A 82 -25.76 0.50 -46.03
C GLN A 82 -24.90 1.13 -44.94
N GLY A 83 -24.35 2.31 -45.21
CA GLY A 83 -23.49 3.02 -44.29
C GLY A 83 -22.04 2.56 -44.30
N THR A 84 -21.18 3.30 -43.60
CA THR A 84 -19.78 2.94 -43.39
C THR A 84 -19.68 1.98 -42.19
N PHE A 85 -18.73 1.05 -42.23
CA PHE A 85 -18.54 0.13 -41.09
C PHE A 85 -17.09 -0.15 -40.82
N LEU A 86 -16.76 -0.33 -39.53
CA LEU A 86 -15.51 -0.94 -39.09
C LEU A 86 -15.75 -2.43 -38.84
N GLN A 87 -15.04 -3.28 -39.56
CA GLN A 87 -15.02 -4.71 -39.27
C GLN A 87 -14.09 -5.00 -38.11
N ILE A 88 -14.59 -5.59 -37.01
CA ILE A 88 -13.79 -6.00 -35.88
C ILE A 88 -13.65 -7.52 -35.92
N VAL A 89 -12.43 -8.00 -36.06
CA VAL A 89 -12.07 -9.43 -36.11
C VAL A 89 -11.43 -9.84 -34.80
N VAL A 90 -12.01 -10.81 -34.12
CA VAL A 90 -11.53 -11.34 -32.83
C VAL A 90 -10.87 -12.69 -33.05
N HIS A 91 -9.65 -12.86 -32.55
CA HIS A 91 -8.84 -14.07 -32.73
C HIS A 91 -8.06 -14.44 -31.45
N VAL A 92 -8.25 -15.67 -30.97
CA VAL A 92 -7.48 -16.26 -29.88
C VAL A 92 -6.41 -17.19 -30.47
N ASP A 93 -5.16 -16.79 -30.46
CA ASP A 93 -4.03 -17.50 -31.06
C ASP A 93 -2.98 -17.92 -30.00
N ALA A 94 -3.13 -19.13 -29.46
CA ALA A 94 -2.19 -19.67 -28.48
C ALA A 94 -0.74 -19.85 -29.00
N LYS A 95 -0.50 -19.67 -30.30
CA LYS A 95 0.82 -19.73 -30.93
C LYS A 95 1.30 -18.37 -31.42
N GLY A 96 0.54 -17.32 -31.12
CA GLY A 96 0.89 -15.93 -31.44
C GLY A 96 2.27 -15.53 -30.92
N LYS A 97 2.89 -14.57 -31.59
CA LYS A 97 4.22 -14.08 -31.20
C LYS A 97 4.18 -13.31 -29.88
N HIS A 98 3.08 -12.61 -29.63
CA HIS A 98 2.86 -11.75 -28.48
C HIS A 98 1.62 -12.15 -27.69
N ASP A 99 1.56 -11.76 -26.43
CA ASP A 99 0.39 -11.96 -25.59
C ASP A 99 -0.86 -11.28 -26.16
N TYR A 100 -0.68 -10.11 -26.79
CA TYR A 100 -1.75 -9.38 -27.49
C TYR A 100 -1.23 -8.58 -28.67
N SER A 101 -2.11 -8.36 -29.65
CA SER A 101 -1.89 -7.37 -30.70
C SER A 101 -3.19 -6.78 -31.21
N THR A 102 -3.13 -5.50 -31.64
CA THR A 102 -4.20 -4.80 -32.32
C THR A 102 -3.65 -4.18 -33.60
N VAL A 103 -4.38 -4.30 -34.70
CA VAL A 103 -3.99 -3.73 -35.99
C VAL A 103 -5.22 -3.20 -36.69
N LEU A 104 -5.25 -1.90 -36.97
CA LEU A 104 -6.23 -1.27 -37.85
C LEU A 104 -5.64 -1.15 -39.25
N ASP A 105 -6.18 -1.93 -40.19
CA ASP A 105 -5.81 -1.92 -41.61
C ASP A 105 -7.05 -1.54 -42.46
N GLY A 106 -7.03 -0.31 -42.96
CA GLY A 106 -8.20 0.25 -43.63
C GLY A 106 -9.42 0.31 -42.72
N ASP A 107 -10.46 -0.44 -43.09
CA ASP A 107 -11.71 -0.56 -42.33
C ASP A 107 -11.80 -1.85 -41.52
N VAL A 108 -10.66 -2.50 -41.21
CA VAL A 108 -10.57 -3.77 -40.47
C VAL A 108 -9.69 -3.58 -39.23
N LEU A 109 -10.29 -3.68 -38.06
CA LEU A 109 -9.57 -3.79 -36.79
C LEU A 109 -9.47 -5.25 -36.37
N ARG A 110 -8.24 -5.74 -36.18
CA ARG A 110 -7.97 -7.07 -35.67
C ARG A 110 -7.59 -7.02 -34.21
N LEU A 111 -8.25 -7.79 -33.36
CA LEU A 111 -7.93 -7.99 -31.95
C LEU A 111 -7.43 -9.43 -31.82
N THR A 112 -6.16 -9.63 -31.46
CA THR A 112 -5.56 -10.95 -31.30
C THR A 112 -4.98 -11.07 -29.90
N ALA A 113 -5.23 -12.19 -29.20
CA ALA A 113 -4.65 -12.47 -27.89
C ALA A 113 -4.24 -13.96 -27.80
N CYS A 114 -3.22 -14.26 -26.98
CA CYS A 114 -2.68 -15.62 -26.85
C CYS A 114 -3.57 -16.55 -26.03
N ASP A 115 -4.46 -16.03 -25.20
CA ASP A 115 -5.44 -16.78 -24.41
C ASP A 115 -6.73 -15.97 -24.17
N GLU A 116 -7.70 -16.62 -23.53
CA GLU A 116 -9.01 -16.05 -23.30
C GLU A 116 -9.01 -14.89 -22.28
N ASP A 117 -8.16 -14.95 -21.26
CA ASP A 117 -8.06 -13.89 -20.24
C ASP A 117 -7.50 -12.59 -20.83
N LYS A 118 -6.48 -12.72 -21.68
CA LYS A 118 -5.91 -11.57 -22.37
C LYS A 118 -6.85 -11.04 -23.47
N MET A 119 -7.66 -11.92 -24.10
CA MET A 119 -8.69 -11.48 -25.04
C MET A 119 -9.77 -10.67 -24.32
N LEU A 120 -10.21 -11.09 -23.14
CA LEU A 120 -11.18 -10.34 -22.34
C LEU A 120 -10.63 -8.95 -22.00
N TRP A 121 -9.38 -8.87 -21.50
CA TRP A 121 -8.73 -7.61 -21.25
C TRP A 121 -8.62 -6.72 -22.52
N LEU A 122 -8.26 -7.31 -23.66
CA LEU A 122 -8.10 -6.58 -24.92
C LEU A 122 -9.43 -5.99 -25.41
N ILE A 123 -10.53 -6.72 -25.24
CA ILE A 123 -11.88 -6.23 -25.51
C ILE A 123 -12.19 -5.00 -24.65
N TYR A 124 -11.84 -5.02 -23.35
CA TYR A 124 -12.04 -3.87 -22.48
C TYR A 124 -11.11 -2.70 -22.84
N GLN A 125 -9.89 -2.93 -23.34
CA GLN A 125 -9.06 -1.86 -23.88
C GLN A 125 -9.73 -1.16 -25.07
N PHE A 126 -10.37 -1.93 -25.97
CA PHE A 126 -11.17 -1.38 -27.08
C PHE A 126 -12.37 -0.57 -26.56
N LEU A 127 -13.17 -1.12 -25.66
CA LEU A 127 -14.36 -0.45 -25.10
C LEU A 127 -14.00 0.83 -24.32
N ALA A 128 -12.83 0.82 -23.64
CA ALA A 128 -12.33 1.92 -22.84
C ALA A 128 -11.51 2.97 -23.62
N SER A 129 -11.26 2.75 -24.91
CA SER A 129 -10.38 3.61 -25.71
C SER A 129 -10.89 5.06 -25.81
N GLY A 130 -12.22 5.27 -25.74
CA GLY A 130 -12.84 6.58 -25.90
C GLY A 130 -12.80 7.12 -27.34
N GLU A 131 -12.42 6.28 -28.30
CA GLU A 131 -12.34 6.63 -29.72
C GLU A 131 -13.72 6.93 -30.32
N ASP A 132 -14.76 6.28 -29.84
CA ASP A 132 -16.15 6.53 -30.26
C ASP A 132 -17.00 6.98 -29.06
N PRO A 133 -17.51 8.23 -29.05
CA PRO A 133 -18.32 8.75 -27.97
C PRO A 133 -19.68 8.06 -27.81
N ARG A 134 -20.11 7.25 -28.77
CA ARG A 134 -21.35 6.43 -28.66
C ARG A 134 -21.16 5.23 -27.73
N ILE A 135 -19.89 4.79 -27.48
CA ILE A 135 -19.60 3.70 -26.56
C ILE A 135 -19.55 4.27 -25.15
N GLU A 136 -20.54 3.94 -24.31
CA GLU A 136 -20.53 4.30 -22.90
C GLU A 136 -19.33 3.62 -22.18
N SER A 137 -18.41 4.42 -21.67
CA SER A 137 -17.17 3.93 -21.04
C SER A 137 -16.80 4.67 -19.76
N SER A 138 -17.74 5.44 -19.20
CA SER A 138 -17.50 6.24 -17.98
C SER A 138 -17.25 5.39 -16.72
N ASP A 139 -17.63 4.12 -16.76
CA ASP A 139 -17.41 3.12 -15.70
C ASP A 139 -16.08 2.35 -15.85
N LEU A 140 -15.36 2.51 -16.97
CA LEU A 140 -14.13 1.78 -17.26
C LEU A 140 -12.89 2.67 -17.07
N PRO A 141 -11.79 2.14 -16.48
CA PRO A 141 -10.50 2.82 -16.52
C PRO A 141 -10.04 3.13 -17.94
N PRO A 142 -9.33 4.23 -18.19
CA PRO A 142 -8.85 4.57 -19.53
C PRO A 142 -7.99 3.45 -20.13
N ALA A 143 -8.15 3.19 -21.43
CA ALA A 143 -7.28 2.24 -22.11
C ALA A 143 -5.80 2.64 -21.97
N MET A 144 -4.94 1.66 -21.74
CA MET A 144 -3.49 1.89 -21.63
C MET A 144 -2.74 1.77 -22.97
N ILE A 145 -3.40 1.24 -23.99
CA ILE A 145 -2.84 1.01 -25.33
C ILE A 145 -3.52 1.87 -26.39
N ASP A 146 -2.83 2.11 -27.51
CA ASP A 146 -3.45 2.63 -28.73
C ASP A 146 -4.16 1.47 -29.44
N ILE A 147 -5.46 1.51 -29.45
CA ILE A 147 -6.27 0.41 -30.01
C ILE A 147 -6.11 0.25 -31.53
N ALA A 148 -5.66 1.26 -32.22
CA ALA A 148 -5.43 1.17 -33.65
C ALA A 148 -4.15 0.39 -33.99
N HIS A 149 -3.15 0.45 -33.10
CA HIS A 149 -1.88 -0.26 -33.31
C HIS A 149 -1.15 -0.48 -31.99
N ALA A 150 -1.21 -1.72 -31.49
CA ALA A 150 -0.46 -2.14 -30.32
C ALA A 150 -0.05 -3.61 -30.43
N GLU A 151 1.09 -3.95 -29.88
CA GLU A 151 1.52 -5.33 -29.63
C GLU A 151 2.36 -5.38 -28.38
N GLY A 152 2.31 -6.48 -27.63
CA GLY A 152 3.12 -6.63 -26.43
C GLY A 152 2.84 -7.90 -25.65
N ASP A 153 3.67 -8.05 -24.63
CA ASP A 153 3.61 -9.15 -23.66
C ASP A 153 3.35 -8.58 -22.28
N PHE A 154 2.63 -9.32 -21.44
CA PHE A 154 2.42 -8.95 -20.06
C PHE A 154 3.71 -9.15 -19.28
N ALA A 155 4.21 -8.10 -18.63
CA ALA A 155 5.48 -8.14 -17.91
C ALA A 155 5.48 -9.17 -16.77
N PHE A 156 4.33 -9.38 -16.12
CA PHE A 156 4.20 -10.28 -14.99
C PHE A 156 3.03 -11.26 -15.16
N GLU A 157 3.26 -12.55 -14.83
CA GLU A 157 2.23 -13.61 -14.89
C GLU A 157 1.24 -13.52 -13.72
N TYR A 158 1.66 -13.00 -12.56
CA TYR A 158 0.80 -12.72 -11.41
C TYR A 158 0.88 -11.22 -11.06
N ARG A 159 -0.27 -10.57 -10.96
CA ARG A 159 -0.46 -9.12 -10.84
C ARG A 159 -1.44 -8.82 -9.71
N GLY A 160 -1.06 -9.27 -8.49
CA GLY A 160 -1.89 -9.18 -7.30
C GLY A 160 -1.89 -7.78 -6.69
N ILE A 161 -3.06 -7.24 -6.44
CA ILE A 161 -3.24 -5.97 -5.75
C ILE A 161 -4.29 -6.18 -4.65
N TYR A 162 -3.88 -5.93 -3.39
CA TYR A 162 -4.77 -6.08 -2.23
C TYR A 162 -5.27 -4.71 -1.78
N SER A 163 -6.28 -4.22 -2.46
CA SER A 163 -6.90 -2.92 -2.22
C SER A 163 -8.40 -2.96 -2.53
N PRO A 164 -9.23 -2.08 -1.94
CA PRO A 164 -10.67 -2.11 -2.12
C PRO A 164 -11.10 -1.90 -3.57
N SER A 165 -10.38 -1.09 -4.34
CA SER A 165 -10.65 -0.88 -5.77
C SER A 165 -10.30 -2.08 -6.66
N ASN A 166 -9.64 -3.11 -6.11
CA ASN A 166 -9.37 -4.39 -6.78
C ASN A 166 -10.16 -5.56 -6.18
N ALA A 167 -11.09 -5.31 -5.28
CA ALA A 167 -11.87 -6.36 -4.63
C ALA A 167 -13.10 -6.80 -5.42
N ASP A 168 -13.51 -6.04 -6.46
CA ASP A 168 -14.64 -6.37 -7.32
C ASP A 168 -14.23 -7.38 -8.41
N PRO A 169 -14.75 -8.62 -8.38
CA PRO A 169 -14.43 -9.63 -9.37
C PRO A 169 -14.85 -9.27 -10.80
N GLU A 170 -15.79 -8.33 -10.99
CA GLU A 170 -16.18 -7.85 -12.31
C GLU A 170 -15.16 -6.85 -12.89
N LEU A 171 -14.44 -6.12 -12.05
CA LEU A 171 -13.43 -5.15 -12.49
C LEU A 171 -12.04 -5.76 -12.71
N MET A 172 -11.68 -6.84 -12.02
CA MET A 172 -10.38 -7.50 -12.18
C MET A 172 -10.06 -7.91 -13.62
N PRO A 173 -10.99 -8.49 -14.40
CA PRO A 173 -10.74 -8.80 -15.81
C PRO A 173 -10.49 -7.56 -16.67
N VAL A 174 -11.11 -6.43 -16.34
CA VAL A 174 -10.95 -5.14 -17.05
C VAL A 174 -9.52 -4.64 -16.94
N THR A 175 -8.92 -4.77 -15.77
CA THR A 175 -7.55 -4.36 -15.46
C THR A 175 -6.54 -5.48 -15.64
N ALA A 176 -6.98 -6.72 -15.90
CA ALA A 176 -6.21 -7.96 -15.90
C ALA A 176 -5.37 -8.14 -14.61
N SER A 177 -5.86 -7.63 -13.49
CA SER A 177 -5.27 -7.80 -12.17
C SER A 177 -5.70 -9.11 -11.52
N HIS A 178 -5.08 -9.44 -10.40
CA HIS A 178 -5.39 -10.61 -9.58
C HIS A 178 -5.71 -10.18 -8.15
N HIS A 179 -6.48 -11.03 -7.44
CA HIS A 179 -6.77 -10.81 -6.03
C HIS A 179 -6.52 -12.10 -5.24
N VAL A 180 -6.02 -11.95 -4.01
CA VAL A 180 -5.62 -13.11 -3.19
C VAL A 180 -6.76 -14.06 -2.87
N ASP A 181 -7.97 -13.55 -2.69
CA ASP A 181 -9.13 -14.37 -2.33
C ASP A 181 -9.72 -15.16 -3.51
N TYR A 182 -9.40 -14.78 -4.74
CA TYR A 182 -9.92 -15.45 -5.95
C TYR A 182 -8.86 -16.30 -6.65
N ASP A 183 -7.57 -15.90 -6.58
CA ASP A 183 -6.49 -16.53 -7.35
C ASP A 183 -5.65 -17.51 -6.53
N TRP A 184 -5.90 -17.62 -5.22
CA TRP A 184 -5.16 -18.50 -4.32
C TRP A 184 -6.08 -19.39 -3.51
N GLY A 185 -5.76 -20.67 -3.46
CA GLY A 185 -6.45 -21.61 -2.56
C GLY A 185 -6.05 -21.39 -1.09
N LEU A 186 -4.77 -21.08 -0.87
CA LEU A 186 -4.23 -20.62 0.41
C LEU A 186 -3.32 -19.42 0.15
N TRP A 187 -3.45 -18.36 0.96
CA TRP A 187 -2.63 -17.18 0.86
C TRP A 187 -2.00 -16.80 2.21
N GLY A 188 -0.73 -16.34 2.15
CA GLY A 188 -0.01 -15.82 3.31
C GLY A 188 0.24 -16.85 4.40
N HIS A 189 0.28 -16.38 5.65
CA HIS A 189 0.57 -17.18 6.84
C HIS A 189 -0.71 -17.83 7.41
N ASN A 190 -1.52 -18.50 6.58
CA ASN A 190 -2.87 -18.93 6.93
C ASN A 190 -3.09 -20.45 6.83
N LEU A 191 -2.07 -21.24 7.15
CA LEU A 191 -2.18 -22.71 7.15
C LEU A 191 -3.20 -23.23 8.17
N ARG A 192 -3.53 -22.45 9.20
CA ARG A 192 -4.59 -22.81 10.15
C ARG A 192 -5.92 -23.13 9.45
N ARG A 193 -6.18 -22.53 8.30
CA ARG A 193 -7.41 -22.70 7.52
C ARG A 193 -7.64 -24.13 7.01
N VAL A 194 -6.59 -24.96 6.89
CA VAL A 194 -6.73 -26.36 6.45
C VAL A 194 -7.38 -27.27 7.49
N PHE A 195 -7.52 -26.79 8.72
CA PHE A 195 -8.17 -27.52 9.80
C PHE A 195 -9.59 -26.96 10.04
N PRO A 196 -10.64 -27.74 9.82
CA PRO A 196 -12.02 -27.30 10.06
C PRO A 196 -12.35 -27.17 11.56
N GLY A 197 -11.56 -27.79 12.44
CA GLY A 197 -11.68 -27.77 13.88
C GLY A 197 -10.39 -27.37 14.59
N GLU A 198 -10.12 -27.93 15.76
CA GLU A 198 -8.87 -27.71 16.49
C GLU A 198 -7.67 -28.29 15.72
N VAL A 199 -6.54 -27.64 15.86
CA VAL A 199 -5.30 -28.14 15.26
C VAL A 199 -4.78 -29.33 16.09
N PRO A 200 -4.55 -30.51 15.51
CA PRO A 200 -3.97 -31.62 16.24
C PRO A 200 -2.58 -31.26 16.82
N GLU A 201 -2.28 -31.69 18.03
CA GLU A 201 -1.02 -31.40 18.72
C GLU A 201 0.20 -31.82 17.88
N GLU A 202 0.11 -32.93 17.16
CA GLU A 202 1.17 -33.45 16.28
C GLU A 202 1.44 -32.54 15.06
N ALA A 203 0.48 -31.70 14.69
CA ALA A 203 0.67 -30.72 13.63
C ALA A 203 1.38 -29.45 14.10
N LEU A 204 1.43 -29.21 15.42
CA LEU A 204 2.08 -28.05 16.02
C LEU A 204 3.60 -28.23 16.13
N ALA A 205 4.33 -27.13 16.04
CA ALA A 205 5.79 -27.12 16.17
C ALA A 205 6.24 -27.47 17.58
N TRP A 206 7.37 -28.16 17.69
CA TRP A 206 8.04 -28.41 18.97
C TRP A 206 9.10 -27.33 19.18
N VAL A 207 8.86 -26.41 20.12
CA VAL A 207 9.71 -25.25 20.40
C VAL A 207 10.01 -25.19 21.88
N ASP A 208 11.26 -25.03 22.24
CA ASP A 208 11.72 -24.92 23.63
C ASP A 208 11.20 -26.00 24.60
N GLY A 209 11.01 -27.22 24.10
CA GLY A 209 10.60 -28.38 24.91
C GLY A 209 9.08 -28.58 25.03
N GLN A 210 8.26 -27.82 24.29
CA GLN A 210 6.81 -27.94 24.26
C GLN A 210 6.20 -27.71 22.88
N ARG A 211 4.92 -28.01 22.71
CA ARG A 211 4.16 -27.65 21.50
C ARG A 211 3.85 -26.17 21.51
N ASP A 212 4.06 -25.51 20.36
CA ASP A 212 3.75 -24.09 20.16
C ASP A 212 2.50 -23.97 19.28
N GLU A 213 1.42 -23.48 19.86
CA GLU A 213 0.13 -23.26 19.17
C GLU A 213 0.21 -22.25 18.03
N ASN A 214 1.25 -21.43 18.02
CA ASN A 214 1.44 -20.36 17.02
C ASN A 214 2.35 -20.78 15.85
N GLN A 215 2.79 -22.06 15.77
CA GLN A 215 3.62 -22.51 14.66
C GLN A 215 3.37 -23.97 14.30
N PHE A 216 3.60 -24.32 13.03
CA PHE A 216 3.39 -25.68 12.49
C PHE A 216 4.66 -26.50 12.38
N CYS A 217 4.51 -27.84 12.51
CA CYS A 217 5.56 -28.80 12.24
C CYS A 217 5.50 -29.29 10.80
N PHE A 218 6.37 -28.81 9.93
CA PHE A 218 6.41 -29.19 8.50
C PHE A 218 6.95 -30.59 8.24
N SER A 219 7.28 -31.38 9.29
CA SER A 219 7.54 -32.82 9.20
C SER A 219 6.36 -33.65 9.72
N SER A 220 5.22 -33.02 10.07
CA SER A 220 4.04 -33.72 10.56
C SER A 220 3.23 -34.32 9.42
N GLU A 221 2.91 -35.62 9.51
CA GLU A 221 1.97 -36.27 8.58
C GLU A 221 0.52 -35.80 8.77
N GLN A 222 0.16 -35.34 9.98
CA GLN A 222 -1.16 -34.76 10.26
C GLN A 222 -1.36 -33.46 9.49
N LEU A 223 -0.35 -32.55 9.53
CA LEU A 223 -0.38 -31.32 8.75
C LEU A 223 -0.42 -31.62 7.24
N PHE A 224 0.40 -32.58 6.77
CA PHE A 224 0.44 -32.94 5.36
C PHE A 224 -0.92 -33.44 4.87
N LYS A 225 -1.55 -34.39 5.58
CA LYS A 225 -2.88 -34.91 5.24
C LYS A 225 -3.97 -33.85 5.30
N ALA A 226 -3.88 -32.89 6.22
CA ALA A 226 -4.84 -31.82 6.30
C ALA A 226 -4.73 -30.87 5.08
N VAL A 227 -3.51 -30.54 4.66
CA VAL A 227 -3.28 -29.74 3.43
C VAL A 227 -3.71 -30.53 2.19
N GLU A 228 -3.38 -31.83 2.09
CA GLU A 228 -3.77 -32.70 0.99
C GLU A 228 -5.29 -32.78 0.86
N ALA A 229 -6.01 -33.03 1.95
CA ALA A 229 -7.48 -33.04 1.98
C ALA A 229 -8.05 -31.69 1.56
N TYR A 230 -7.52 -30.60 2.11
CA TYR A 230 -7.98 -29.25 1.76
C TYR A 230 -7.82 -28.94 0.26
N VAL A 231 -6.68 -29.31 -0.34
CA VAL A 231 -6.45 -29.12 -1.79
C VAL A 231 -7.41 -29.97 -2.61
N THR A 232 -7.53 -31.26 -2.29
CA THR A 232 -8.37 -32.20 -3.05
C THR A 232 -9.85 -31.83 -2.96
N ASP A 233 -10.34 -31.55 -1.74
CA ASP A 233 -11.78 -31.34 -1.49
C ASP A 233 -12.29 -30.02 -2.05
N ASN A 234 -11.45 -28.97 -2.07
CA ASN A 234 -11.87 -27.64 -2.50
C ASN A 234 -11.46 -27.29 -3.95
N TYR A 235 -10.38 -27.89 -4.48
CA TYR A 235 -9.80 -27.49 -5.77
C TYR A 235 -9.55 -28.66 -6.73
N GLY A 236 -9.70 -29.89 -6.28
CA GLY A 236 -9.40 -31.08 -7.09
C GLY A 236 -7.92 -31.28 -7.35
N GLU A 237 -7.58 -32.04 -8.39
CA GLU A 237 -6.19 -32.38 -8.74
C GLU A 237 -5.63 -31.61 -9.95
N THR A 238 -6.46 -30.92 -10.74
CA THR A 238 -6.10 -30.40 -12.06
C THR A 238 -6.34 -28.91 -12.28
N GLY A 239 -6.77 -28.18 -11.26
CA GLY A 239 -7.29 -26.81 -11.39
C GLY A 239 -6.28 -25.68 -11.64
N GLY A 240 -4.98 -25.93 -11.63
CA GLY A 240 -3.96 -24.88 -11.85
C GLY A 240 -3.87 -23.81 -10.75
N VAL A 241 -4.40 -24.09 -9.55
CA VAL A 241 -4.54 -23.13 -8.44
C VAL A 241 -3.21 -22.91 -7.74
N ARG A 242 -3.00 -21.70 -7.19
CA ARG A 242 -1.83 -21.30 -6.40
C ARG A 242 -2.08 -21.53 -4.91
N PHE A 243 -1.07 -22.02 -4.19
CA PHE A 243 -1.10 -22.25 -2.75
C PHE A 243 0.17 -21.68 -2.10
N ALA A 244 0.00 -20.78 -1.14
CA ALA A 244 1.08 -20.29 -0.29
C ALA A 244 1.21 -21.21 0.93
N ILE A 245 2.32 -21.92 1.03
CA ILE A 245 2.65 -22.84 2.11
C ILE A 245 3.77 -22.20 2.94
N MET A 246 3.38 -21.39 3.90
CA MET A 246 4.28 -20.55 4.69
C MET A 246 4.18 -20.88 6.17
N PRO A 247 5.30 -20.86 6.94
CA PRO A 247 5.23 -20.78 8.40
C PRO A 247 4.43 -19.55 8.86
N ASN A 248 3.87 -19.60 10.05
CA ASN A 248 3.23 -18.41 10.64
C ASN A 248 4.25 -17.27 10.81
N ASP A 249 3.77 -16.03 10.86
CA ASP A 249 4.59 -14.83 10.94
C ASP A 249 5.23 -14.62 12.32
N ASN A 250 6.11 -15.53 12.68
CA ASN A 250 6.93 -15.47 13.87
C ASN A 250 8.33 -16.08 13.63
N SER A 251 9.19 -16.08 14.66
CA SER A 251 10.54 -16.60 14.58
C SER A 251 10.70 -18.03 15.13
N ALA A 252 9.58 -18.69 15.48
CA ALA A 252 9.60 -20.04 16.02
C ALA A 252 9.93 -21.07 14.93
N VAL A 253 10.87 -21.98 15.23
CA VAL A 253 11.28 -23.08 14.34
C VAL A 253 11.08 -24.41 15.06
N CYS A 254 10.39 -25.34 14.41
CA CYS A 254 10.21 -26.68 14.95
C CYS A 254 11.54 -27.42 15.13
N ALA A 255 11.84 -27.82 16.37
CA ALA A 255 13.03 -28.57 16.78
C ALA A 255 12.73 -30.04 17.07
N CYS A 256 11.61 -30.61 16.61
CA CYS A 256 11.32 -32.02 16.76
C CYS A 256 12.39 -32.88 16.02
N LYS A 257 12.52 -34.16 16.43
CA LYS A 257 13.51 -35.09 15.85
C LYS A 257 13.45 -35.13 14.30
N ALA A 258 12.27 -35.12 13.70
CA ALA A 258 12.09 -35.18 12.25
C ALA A 258 12.52 -33.87 11.55
N CYS A 259 12.14 -32.72 12.08
CA CYS A 259 12.56 -31.43 11.55
C CYS A 259 14.05 -31.18 11.69
N THR A 260 14.65 -31.57 12.82
CA THR A 260 16.11 -31.50 13.02
C THR A 260 16.86 -32.44 12.06
N ALA A 261 16.36 -33.64 11.85
CA ALA A 261 16.93 -34.59 10.87
C ALA A 261 16.73 -34.08 9.41
N ALA A 262 15.71 -33.27 9.15
CA ALA A 262 15.55 -32.60 7.89
C ALA A 262 16.59 -31.49 7.64
N GLY A 263 17.25 -30.99 8.68
CA GLY A 263 18.24 -29.92 8.62
C GLY A 263 17.79 -28.58 9.23
N ASN A 264 16.64 -28.52 9.91
CA ASN A 264 16.24 -27.30 10.64
C ASN A 264 17.29 -26.92 11.68
N THR A 265 17.49 -25.62 11.85
CA THR A 265 18.30 -25.03 12.92
C THR A 265 17.39 -24.23 13.86
N ARG A 266 17.96 -23.60 14.88
CA ARG A 266 17.17 -22.71 15.76
C ARG A 266 16.55 -21.50 15.05
N LYS A 267 17.03 -21.13 13.85
CA LYS A 267 16.61 -19.93 13.11
C LYS A 267 16.07 -20.22 11.70
N VAL A 268 16.31 -21.42 11.17
CA VAL A 268 16.03 -21.75 9.78
C VAL A 268 15.13 -22.97 9.71
N ALA A 269 13.91 -22.79 9.14
CA ALA A 269 12.91 -23.81 8.90
C ALA A 269 12.89 -24.30 7.45
N THR A 270 13.60 -23.64 6.53
CA THR A 270 13.60 -23.94 5.10
C THR A 270 13.75 -25.43 4.77
N PRO A 271 14.63 -26.22 5.45
CA PRO A 271 14.79 -27.63 5.10
C PRO A 271 13.52 -28.47 5.27
N SER A 272 12.77 -28.31 6.36
CA SER A 272 11.51 -29.03 6.55
C SER A 272 10.38 -28.48 5.66
N VAL A 273 10.31 -27.17 5.50
CA VAL A 273 9.31 -26.51 4.64
C VAL A 273 9.49 -26.91 3.17
N SER A 274 10.71 -26.92 2.66
CA SER A 274 10.99 -27.28 1.28
C SER A 274 10.70 -28.77 0.97
N ARG A 275 10.94 -29.68 1.93
CA ARG A 275 10.52 -31.08 1.81
C ARG A 275 9.00 -31.22 1.74
N PHE A 276 8.30 -30.47 2.56
CA PHE A 276 6.83 -30.46 2.58
C PHE A 276 6.28 -29.99 1.24
N ILE A 277 6.79 -28.87 0.71
CA ILE A 277 6.39 -28.33 -0.58
C ILE A 277 6.72 -29.29 -1.72
N ARG A 278 7.89 -29.93 -1.71
CA ARG A 278 8.25 -30.93 -2.72
C ARG A 278 7.21 -32.05 -2.79
N ARG A 279 6.81 -32.60 -1.63
CA ARG A 279 5.78 -33.65 -1.57
C ARG A 279 4.45 -33.19 -2.17
N LEU A 280 4.01 -31.96 -1.85
CA LEU A 280 2.77 -31.39 -2.43
C LEU A 280 2.89 -31.17 -3.94
N ALA A 281 3.99 -30.62 -4.40
CA ALA A 281 4.24 -30.33 -5.80
C ALA A 281 4.31 -31.63 -6.66
N GLU A 282 4.90 -32.69 -6.13
CA GLU A 282 4.93 -34.00 -6.76
C GLU A 282 3.56 -34.68 -6.77
N ARG A 283 2.77 -34.50 -5.71
CA ARG A 283 1.40 -35.06 -5.61
C ARG A 283 0.41 -34.34 -6.53
N TYR A 284 0.57 -33.02 -6.72
CA TYR A 284 -0.33 -32.15 -7.48
C TYR A 284 0.42 -31.40 -8.59
N PRO A 285 0.78 -32.06 -9.70
CA PRO A 285 1.65 -31.45 -10.73
C PRO A 285 1.02 -30.29 -11.49
N HIS A 286 -0.31 -30.12 -11.42
CA HIS A 286 -1.02 -29.01 -12.08
C HIS A 286 -1.22 -27.79 -11.20
N HIS A 287 -1.07 -27.90 -9.87
CA HIS A 287 -1.14 -26.80 -8.94
C HIS A 287 0.23 -26.18 -8.72
N LEU A 288 0.26 -24.94 -8.25
CA LEU A 288 1.47 -24.19 -7.94
C LEU A 288 1.62 -23.99 -6.43
N PHE A 289 2.77 -24.32 -5.87
CA PHE A 289 3.04 -24.23 -4.44
C PHE A 289 4.19 -23.26 -4.17
N PHE A 290 3.95 -22.26 -3.31
CA PHE A 290 4.92 -21.23 -2.98
C PHE A 290 5.26 -21.26 -1.49
N THR A 291 6.55 -21.12 -1.16
CA THR A 291 6.99 -20.72 0.16
C THR A 291 7.33 -19.23 0.19
N SER A 292 7.69 -18.70 1.36
CA SER A 292 8.22 -17.34 1.48
C SER A 292 9.75 -17.34 1.59
N SER A 293 10.40 -16.27 1.12
CA SER A 293 11.73 -15.89 1.56
C SER A 293 11.59 -14.78 2.59
N TYR A 294 11.32 -15.18 3.83
CA TYR A 294 11.00 -14.28 4.95
C TYR A 294 11.27 -14.97 6.29
N ARG A 295 11.87 -14.28 7.27
CA ARG A 295 12.15 -14.77 8.61
C ARG A 295 12.82 -16.17 8.61
N THR A 296 12.12 -17.18 9.09
CA THR A 296 12.65 -18.55 9.26
C THR A 296 12.90 -19.30 7.96
N THR A 297 12.34 -18.82 6.84
CA THR A 297 12.51 -19.37 5.48
C THR A 297 13.26 -18.44 4.53
N GLU A 298 14.01 -17.47 5.04
CA GLU A 298 14.74 -16.49 4.23
C GLU A 298 15.79 -17.12 3.29
N VAL A 299 16.47 -18.16 3.77
CA VAL A 299 17.55 -18.85 3.04
C VAL A 299 16.96 -19.91 2.10
N PRO A 300 17.40 -20.01 0.82
CA PRO A 300 16.91 -21.04 -0.09
C PRO A 300 17.31 -22.46 0.37
N PRO A 301 16.56 -23.50 -0.07
CA PRO A 301 16.92 -24.89 0.20
C PRO A 301 18.20 -25.29 -0.55
N ALA A 302 18.85 -26.37 -0.08
CA ALA A 302 20.08 -26.89 -0.70
C ALA A 302 19.83 -27.52 -2.06
N GLU A 303 18.63 -28.06 -2.30
CA GLU A 303 18.25 -28.76 -3.54
C GLU A 303 17.17 -28.02 -4.30
N PRO A 304 17.19 -28.05 -5.66
CA PRO A 304 16.13 -27.49 -6.49
C PRO A 304 14.76 -28.09 -6.17
N LEU A 305 13.72 -27.25 -6.19
CA LEU A 305 12.33 -27.66 -6.04
C LEU A 305 11.72 -28.05 -7.39
N PRO A 306 10.59 -28.79 -7.42
CA PRO A 306 9.86 -29.09 -8.65
C PRO A 306 9.45 -27.82 -9.44
N GLN A 307 9.20 -27.96 -10.75
CA GLN A 307 8.89 -26.81 -11.63
C GLN A 307 7.61 -26.05 -11.23
N ASN A 308 6.67 -26.74 -10.58
CA ASN A 308 5.44 -26.16 -10.06
C ASN A 308 5.57 -25.66 -8.61
N ALA A 309 6.82 -25.53 -8.11
CA ALA A 309 7.11 -24.86 -6.84
C ALA A 309 7.80 -23.52 -7.09
N GLY A 310 7.52 -22.55 -6.23
CA GLY A 310 8.05 -21.20 -6.30
C GLY A 310 8.35 -20.59 -4.93
N VAL A 311 8.81 -19.35 -4.94
CA VAL A 311 9.05 -18.55 -3.73
C VAL A 311 8.42 -17.16 -3.87
N ILE A 312 7.88 -16.65 -2.76
CA ILE A 312 7.48 -15.26 -2.61
C ILE A 312 8.52 -14.57 -1.73
N ILE A 313 9.27 -13.63 -2.30
CA ILE A 313 10.31 -12.88 -1.61
C ILE A 313 9.71 -11.59 -1.04
N SER A 314 9.83 -11.40 0.28
CA SER A 314 9.42 -10.14 0.92
C SER A 314 10.35 -8.99 0.53
N ALA A 315 9.77 -7.87 0.12
CA ALA A 315 10.46 -6.61 -0.16
C ALA A 315 10.41 -5.62 1.02
N MET A 316 10.04 -6.06 2.23
CA MET A 316 9.93 -5.22 3.44
C MET A 316 11.22 -4.46 3.74
N ASP A 317 12.39 -5.08 3.53
CA ASP A 317 13.70 -4.46 3.78
C ASP A 317 14.12 -3.50 2.66
N LEU A 318 13.35 -3.39 1.59
CA LEU A 318 13.63 -2.50 0.48
C LEU A 318 12.89 -1.16 0.70
N PRO A 319 13.60 -0.06 0.96
CA PRO A 319 12.95 1.21 1.30
C PRO A 319 12.08 1.71 0.13
N LEU A 320 10.86 2.17 0.44
CA LEU A 320 9.96 2.75 -0.55
C LEU A 320 10.34 4.22 -0.76
N ARG A 321 11.32 4.44 -1.64
CA ARG A 321 11.85 5.77 -1.98
C ARG A 321 12.37 5.79 -3.40
N PRO A 322 12.41 6.96 -4.06
CA PRO A 322 13.10 7.11 -5.35
C PRO A 322 14.60 6.78 -5.23
N ASP A 323 15.20 6.45 -6.35
CA ASP A 323 16.65 6.19 -6.44
C ASP A 323 17.20 5.17 -5.43
N PHE A 324 16.39 4.13 -5.12
CA PHE A 324 16.81 3.05 -4.22
C PHE A 324 17.75 2.04 -4.92
N ALA A 325 17.67 1.95 -6.26
CA ALA A 325 18.49 1.06 -7.07
C ALA A 325 19.98 1.43 -6.93
N GLY A 326 20.86 0.41 -6.88
CA GLY A 326 22.29 0.64 -6.64
C GLY A 326 22.68 0.92 -5.19
N LYS A 327 21.71 1.01 -4.26
CA LYS A 327 21.97 1.11 -2.81
C LYS A 327 22.01 -0.29 -2.18
N ARG A 328 22.69 -0.41 -1.04
CA ARG A 328 22.91 -1.69 -0.34
C ARG A 328 21.65 -2.56 -0.14
N PRO A 329 20.46 -2.01 0.21
CA PRO A 329 19.25 -2.81 0.31
C PRO A 329 18.87 -3.47 -1.02
N ALA A 330 18.94 -2.74 -2.14
CA ALA A 330 18.64 -3.27 -3.47
C ALA A 330 19.65 -4.34 -3.92
N GLU A 331 20.95 -4.15 -3.62
CA GLU A 331 21.99 -5.15 -3.88
C GLU A 331 21.73 -6.44 -3.09
N ASN A 332 21.36 -6.33 -1.81
CA ASN A 332 21.00 -7.46 -0.97
C ASN A 332 19.78 -8.20 -1.52
N PHE A 333 18.76 -7.46 -1.95
CA PHE A 333 17.56 -8.02 -2.57
C PHE A 333 17.89 -8.73 -3.88
N SER A 334 18.67 -8.11 -4.77
CA SER A 334 19.14 -8.73 -6.02
C SER A 334 19.91 -10.03 -5.76
N ARG A 335 20.78 -10.05 -4.75
CA ARG A 335 21.51 -11.26 -4.35
C ARG A 335 20.55 -12.36 -3.88
N LYS A 336 19.57 -12.03 -3.03
CA LYS A 336 18.53 -12.95 -2.56
C LYS A 336 17.76 -13.56 -3.74
N VAL A 337 17.32 -12.75 -4.71
CA VAL A 337 16.66 -13.22 -5.94
C VAL A 337 17.56 -14.18 -6.73
N LYS A 338 18.86 -13.85 -6.90
CA LYS A 338 19.81 -14.70 -7.63
C LYS A 338 20.05 -16.06 -6.94
N GLU A 339 20.08 -16.08 -5.61
CA GLU A 339 20.25 -17.32 -4.85
C GLU A 339 19.01 -18.21 -4.97
N TRP A 340 17.81 -17.66 -4.80
CA TRP A 340 16.57 -18.40 -4.96
C TRP A 340 16.37 -18.93 -6.38
N ARG A 341 16.80 -18.19 -7.41
CA ARG A 341 16.70 -18.62 -8.81
C ARG A 341 17.46 -19.91 -9.13
N LYS A 342 18.48 -20.27 -8.34
CA LYS A 342 19.19 -21.53 -8.50
C LYS A 342 18.35 -22.75 -8.15
N VAL A 343 17.28 -22.56 -7.36
CA VAL A 343 16.49 -23.66 -6.77
C VAL A 343 15.01 -23.63 -7.13
N VAL A 344 14.49 -22.51 -7.68
CA VAL A 344 13.11 -22.38 -8.17
C VAL A 344 13.06 -21.67 -9.51
N SER A 345 12.08 -22.04 -10.35
CA SER A 345 11.81 -21.38 -11.63
C SER A 345 10.90 -20.15 -11.50
N ARG A 346 10.02 -20.11 -10.49
CA ARG A 346 9.08 -19.03 -10.25
C ARG A 346 9.44 -18.24 -8.99
N ILE A 347 9.71 -16.95 -9.18
CA ILE A 347 9.95 -16.00 -8.10
C ILE A 347 8.87 -14.93 -8.19
N TYR A 348 8.09 -14.82 -7.12
CA TYR A 348 7.17 -13.71 -6.91
C TYR A 348 7.75 -12.80 -5.84
N VAL A 349 7.26 -11.56 -5.79
CA VAL A 349 7.64 -10.58 -4.76
C VAL A 349 6.39 -10.11 -4.03
N TRP A 350 6.49 -10.04 -2.71
CA TRP A 350 5.52 -9.39 -1.85
C TRP A 350 6.02 -7.98 -1.55
N ASP A 351 5.40 -6.99 -2.18
CA ASP A 351 5.73 -5.58 -2.03
C ASP A 351 4.59 -4.82 -1.36
N TYR A 352 4.77 -3.53 -1.10
CA TYR A 352 3.91 -2.69 -0.29
C TYR A 352 3.61 -1.39 -1.01
N MET A 353 2.36 -0.89 -0.87
CA MET A 353 1.92 0.32 -1.55
C MET A 353 1.23 1.33 -0.64
N ARG A 354 1.27 1.10 0.69
CA ARG A 354 0.56 1.94 1.67
C ARG A 354 1.39 2.19 2.93
N ASN A 355 1.01 3.25 3.65
CA ASN A 355 1.29 3.42 5.06
C ASN A 355 0.20 2.68 5.86
N PHE A 356 0.56 1.63 6.62
CA PHE A 356 -0.39 0.78 7.34
C PHE A 356 -0.90 1.41 8.64
N ASP A 357 -0.26 2.48 9.12
CA ASP A 357 -0.74 3.25 10.26
C ASP A 357 -1.67 4.41 9.85
N ASP A 358 -1.72 4.75 8.55
CA ASP A 358 -2.57 5.81 8.03
C ASP A 358 -2.91 5.61 6.54
N TYR A 359 -4.11 5.12 6.28
CA TYR A 359 -4.65 4.97 4.92
C TYR A 359 -5.24 6.27 4.36
N PHE A 360 -5.55 7.24 5.23
CA PHE A 360 -6.34 8.41 4.86
C PHE A 360 -5.49 9.60 4.39
N THR A 361 -4.31 9.79 4.95
CA THR A 361 -3.39 10.81 4.40
C THR A 361 -2.95 10.41 2.98
N PRO A 362 -3.02 11.33 1.99
CA PRO A 362 -2.57 11.04 0.63
C PRO A 362 -1.14 10.50 0.61
N TYR A 363 -0.93 9.35 -0.04
CA TYR A 363 0.34 8.64 -0.09
C TYR A 363 0.82 8.54 -1.54
N PRO A 364 1.66 9.47 -2.02
CA PRO A 364 2.07 9.58 -3.43
C PRO A 364 3.16 8.57 -3.77
N CYS A 365 2.77 7.33 -4.09
CA CYS A 365 3.68 6.20 -4.25
C CYS A 365 3.88 5.74 -5.70
N LEU A 366 3.07 6.21 -6.66
CA LEU A 366 3.07 5.65 -8.02
C LEU A 366 4.41 5.79 -8.74
N GLY A 367 5.08 6.93 -8.60
CA GLY A 367 6.39 7.16 -9.18
C GLY A 367 7.44 6.18 -8.65
N VAL A 368 7.47 5.98 -7.33
CA VAL A 368 8.36 5.04 -6.67
C VAL A 368 8.04 3.60 -7.06
N LEU A 369 6.76 3.23 -7.08
CA LEU A 369 6.32 1.90 -7.50
C LEU A 369 6.69 1.60 -8.95
N SER A 370 6.59 2.58 -9.85
CA SER A 370 7.03 2.45 -11.25
C SER A 370 8.53 2.12 -11.36
N GLU A 371 9.38 2.76 -10.56
CA GLU A 371 10.82 2.45 -10.52
C GLU A 371 11.07 1.03 -9.95
N ARG A 372 10.33 0.64 -8.90
CA ARG A 372 10.44 -0.70 -8.30
C ARG A 372 9.97 -1.80 -9.24
N LEU A 373 8.89 -1.58 -9.97
CA LEU A 373 8.38 -2.51 -11.00
C LEU A 373 9.42 -2.79 -12.07
N ARG A 374 10.05 -1.74 -12.65
CA ARG A 374 11.14 -1.90 -13.62
C ARG A 374 12.33 -2.65 -13.03
N TYR A 375 12.67 -2.38 -11.77
CA TYR A 375 13.73 -3.10 -11.07
C TYR A 375 13.40 -4.59 -10.92
N PHE A 376 12.22 -4.95 -10.44
CA PHE A 376 11.79 -6.36 -10.31
C PHE A 376 11.72 -7.07 -11.66
N TYR A 377 11.22 -6.38 -12.68
CA TYR A 377 11.20 -6.89 -14.05
C TYR A 377 12.62 -7.19 -14.57
N SER A 378 13.56 -6.28 -14.35
CA SER A 378 14.97 -6.46 -14.73
C SER A 378 15.65 -7.64 -14.01
N LEU A 379 15.19 -7.95 -12.80
CA LEU A 379 15.61 -9.14 -12.06
C LEU A 379 14.93 -10.43 -12.54
N GLY A 380 14.00 -10.36 -13.51
CA GLY A 380 13.25 -11.51 -14.02
C GLY A 380 12.27 -12.12 -13.03
N VAL A 381 11.74 -11.32 -12.10
CA VAL A 381 10.60 -11.67 -11.26
C VAL A 381 9.41 -11.97 -12.14
N LYS A 382 8.63 -13.01 -11.81
CA LYS A 382 7.50 -13.47 -12.63
C LYS A 382 6.15 -12.99 -12.13
N GLY A 383 6.03 -12.65 -10.86
CA GLY A 383 4.78 -12.17 -10.29
C GLY A 383 5.00 -11.21 -9.14
N LEU A 384 4.01 -10.35 -8.92
CA LEU A 384 4.03 -9.36 -7.85
C LEU A 384 2.71 -9.41 -7.08
N PHE A 385 2.82 -9.28 -5.78
CA PHE A 385 1.74 -8.98 -4.87
C PHE A 385 2.02 -7.65 -4.18
N TYR A 386 1.12 -6.70 -4.33
CA TYR A 386 1.14 -5.43 -3.64
C TYR A 386 0.19 -5.46 -2.45
N ASN A 387 0.77 -5.43 -1.23
CA ASN A 387 0.00 -5.28 -0.01
C ASN A 387 -0.46 -3.81 0.11
N GLY A 388 -1.75 -3.62 0.04
CA GLY A 388 -2.43 -2.33 0.16
C GLY A 388 -3.26 -2.26 1.43
N SER A 389 -4.40 -1.58 1.38
CA SER A 389 -5.32 -1.43 2.51
C SER A 389 -6.36 -2.55 2.63
N GLY A 390 -6.24 -3.61 1.85
CA GLY A 390 -7.19 -4.72 1.86
C GLY A 390 -8.58 -4.31 1.38
N TYR A 391 -9.55 -4.33 2.28
CA TYR A 391 -10.92 -3.90 2.02
C TYR A 391 -11.24 -2.51 2.58
N ASP A 392 -10.27 -1.88 3.27
CA ASP A 392 -10.43 -0.55 3.83
C ASP A 392 -10.05 0.52 2.81
N TYR A 393 -10.78 1.64 2.82
CA TYR A 393 -10.51 2.76 1.93
C TYR A 393 -9.13 3.38 2.18
N ALA A 394 -8.47 3.80 1.11
CA ALA A 394 -7.28 4.64 1.17
C ALA A 394 -7.40 5.81 0.19
N SER A 395 -6.80 6.96 0.51
CA SER A 395 -6.84 8.13 -0.35
C SER A 395 -6.25 7.84 -1.73
N PHE A 396 -7.00 8.16 -2.80
CA PHE A 396 -6.64 7.91 -4.21
C PHE A 396 -6.46 6.42 -4.54
N ASP A 397 -7.08 5.52 -3.79
CA ASP A 397 -6.96 4.08 -4.02
C ASP A 397 -7.38 3.65 -5.42
N ASP A 398 -8.46 4.21 -5.92
CA ASP A 398 -9.00 3.94 -7.26
C ASP A 398 -7.99 4.28 -8.37
N LEU A 399 -7.42 5.48 -8.35
CA LEU A 399 -6.38 5.91 -9.28
C LEU A 399 -5.13 5.03 -9.16
N GLN A 400 -4.66 4.82 -7.94
CA GLN A 400 -3.41 4.09 -7.69
C GLN A 400 -3.53 2.63 -8.08
N THR A 401 -4.66 1.99 -7.79
CA THR A 401 -4.95 0.61 -8.19
C THR A 401 -5.02 0.46 -9.71
N ALA A 402 -5.73 1.35 -10.40
CA ALA A 402 -5.84 1.31 -11.87
C ALA A 402 -4.48 1.54 -12.56
N ALA A 403 -3.71 2.53 -12.10
CA ALA A 403 -2.39 2.81 -12.64
C ALA A 403 -1.40 1.66 -12.38
N LEU A 404 -1.41 1.10 -11.16
CA LEU A 404 -0.57 -0.04 -10.78
C LEU A 404 -0.90 -1.29 -11.61
N ALA A 405 -2.19 -1.59 -11.83
CA ALA A 405 -2.61 -2.70 -12.68
C ALA A 405 -2.06 -2.56 -14.11
N CYS A 406 -2.12 -1.36 -14.69
CA CYS A 406 -1.53 -1.07 -16.00
C CYS A 406 0.00 -1.22 -15.98
N MET A 407 0.69 -0.73 -14.94
CA MET A 407 2.15 -0.86 -14.80
C MET A 407 2.59 -2.32 -14.62
N LEU A 408 1.76 -3.18 -14.03
CA LEU A 408 2.00 -4.62 -13.92
C LEU A 408 1.90 -5.35 -15.27
N ILE A 409 1.21 -4.78 -16.24
CA ILE A 409 1.20 -5.25 -17.63
C ILE A 409 2.39 -4.65 -18.38
N ASN A 410 2.59 -3.33 -18.29
CA ASN A 410 3.66 -2.59 -18.95
C ASN A 410 4.36 -1.65 -17.96
N PRO A 411 5.55 -2.00 -17.43
CA PRO A 411 6.31 -1.16 -16.52
C PRO A 411 6.70 0.23 -17.05
N ASP A 412 6.66 0.41 -18.38
CA ASP A 412 6.98 1.66 -19.06
C ASP A 412 5.74 2.52 -19.36
N LEU A 413 4.61 2.26 -18.66
CA LEU A 413 3.40 3.07 -18.77
C LEU A 413 3.74 4.56 -18.61
N PRO A 414 3.27 5.47 -19.52
CA PRO A 414 3.40 6.91 -19.35
C PRO A 414 2.48 7.40 -18.22
N LEU A 415 2.96 7.29 -16.98
CA LEU A 415 2.18 7.40 -15.74
C LEU A 415 1.45 8.73 -15.62
N GLU A 416 2.12 9.87 -15.90
CA GLU A 416 1.51 11.20 -15.82
C GLU A 416 0.32 11.34 -16.79
N SER A 417 0.50 10.94 -18.04
CA SER A 417 -0.57 10.96 -19.05
C SER A 417 -1.71 9.99 -18.70
N TYR A 418 -1.42 8.84 -18.10
CA TYR A 418 -2.46 7.92 -17.64
C TYR A 418 -3.24 8.51 -16.46
N THR A 419 -2.56 9.09 -15.47
CA THR A 419 -3.15 9.78 -14.32
C THR A 419 -4.09 10.90 -14.76
N GLU A 420 -3.66 11.73 -15.72
CA GLU A 420 -4.49 12.80 -16.29
C GLU A 420 -5.77 12.24 -16.92
N ARG A 421 -5.66 11.21 -17.77
CA ARG A 421 -6.83 10.60 -18.44
C ARG A 421 -7.77 9.95 -17.42
N TYR A 422 -7.22 9.32 -16.37
CA TYR A 422 -8.01 8.71 -15.30
C TYR A 422 -8.81 9.76 -14.53
N LEU A 423 -8.16 10.82 -14.05
CA LEU A 423 -8.83 11.88 -13.29
C LEU A 423 -9.85 12.63 -14.13
N LYS A 424 -9.56 12.93 -15.39
CA LYS A 424 -10.55 13.56 -16.29
C LYS A 424 -11.78 12.68 -16.52
N ARG A 425 -11.65 11.36 -16.52
CA ARG A 425 -12.75 10.42 -16.73
C ARG A 425 -13.63 10.25 -15.49
N PHE A 426 -13.00 10.01 -14.36
CA PHE A 426 -13.71 9.68 -13.12
C PHE A 426 -14.05 10.88 -12.23
N TYR A 427 -13.35 12.00 -12.44
CA TYR A 427 -13.50 13.25 -11.70
C TYR A 427 -13.57 14.46 -12.66
N PRO A 428 -14.50 14.46 -13.64
CA PRO A 428 -14.50 15.48 -14.71
C PRO A 428 -14.61 16.92 -14.20
N HIS A 429 -15.31 17.16 -13.07
CA HIS A 429 -15.44 18.50 -12.48
C HIS A 429 -14.30 18.82 -11.49
N ALA A 430 -13.67 17.80 -10.87
CA ALA A 430 -12.62 18.00 -9.87
C ALA A 430 -11.21 17.77 -10.44
N SER A 431 -11.06 17.30 -11.68
CA SER A 431 -9.75 16.96 -12.27
C SER A 431 -8.75 18.12 -12.24
N ASP A 432 -9.19 19.36 -12.48
CA ASP A 432 -8.34 20.55 -12.45
C ASP A 432 -7.84 20.92 -11.03
N ILE A 433 -8.42 20.32 -10.00
CA ILE A 433 -7.98 20.46 -8.60
C ILE A 433 -7.12 19.26 -8.20
N LEU A 434 -7.55 18.03 -8.55
CA LEU A 434 -6.91 16.79 -8.14
C LEU A 434 -5.57 16.55 -8.85
N LEU A 435 -5.53 16.75 -10.18
CA LEU A 435 -4.36 16.44 -10.99
C LEU A 435 -3.11 17.25 -10.57
N PRO A 436 -3.15 18.59 -10.48
CA PRO A 436 -1.96 19.35 -10.10
C PRO A 436 -1.52 19.06 -8.66
N ALA A 437 -2.44 18.79 -7.74
CA ALA A 437 -2.11 18.43 -6.37
C ALA A 437 -1.40 17.08 -6.31
N TYR A 438 -1.97 16.04 -6.92
CA TYR A 438 -1.41 14.69 -6.92
C TYR A 438 -0.02 14.65 -7.59
N LEU A 439 0.12 15.24 -8.78
CA LEU A 439 1.40 15.31 -9.49
C LEU A 439 2.45 16.15 -8.73
N SER A 440 2.03 17.19 -8.00
CA SER A 440 2.94 17.96 -7.15
C SER A 440 3.51 17.11 -6.02
N TRP A 441 2.71 16.31 -5.32
CA TRP A 441 3.18 15.41 -4.27
C TRP A 441 4.15 14.34 -4.81
N GLU A 442 3.81 13.69 -5.93
CA GLU A 442 4.71 12.74 -6.61
C GLU A 442 6.06 13.39 -6.99
N ARG A 443 6.00 14.61 -7.52
CA ARG A 443 7.20 15.38 -7.88
C ARG A 443 8.06 15.72 -6.66
N ILE A 444 7.44 16.17 -5.56
CA ILE A 444 8.15 16.52 -4.32
C ILE A 444 8.82 15.26 -3.73
N VAL A 445 8.14 14.12 -3.69
CA VAL A 445 8.73 12.84 -3.25
C VAL A 445 9.98 12.51 -4.07
N LYS A 446 9.91 12.68 -5.39
CA LYS A 446 11.03 12.43 -6.28
C LYS A 446 12.19 13.41 -6.07
N GLU A 447 11.91 14.71 -6.03
CA GLU A 447 12.92 15.77 -5.87
C GLU A 447 13.66 15.73 -4.52
N ARG A 448 12.95 15.35 -3.45
CA ARG A 448 13.52 15.20 -2.12
C ARG A 448 14.11 13.81 -1.85
N GLU A 449 14.00 12.87 -2.80
CA GLU A 449 14.28 11.45 -2.58
C GLU A 449 13.64 10.92 -1.30
N ALA A 450 12.40 11.34 -1.04
CA ALA A 450 11.75 11.10 0.23
C ALA A 450 11.48 9.61 0.46
N LEU A 451 11.66 9.17 1.70
CA LEU A 451 11.21 7.86 2.15
C LEU A 451 9.70 7.90 2.41
N LEU A 452 8.97 6.99 1.82
CA LEU A 452 7.58 6.73 2.11
C LEU A 452 7.51 5.60 3.16
N PRO A 453 7.15 5.89 4.41
CA PRO A 453 7.15 4.88 5.47
C PRO A 453 5.99 3.89 5.29
N PHE A 454 6.24 2.62 5.59
CA PHE A 454 5.16 1.60 5.69
C PHE A 454 4.35 1.75 6.98
N TYR A 455 4.95 2.32 8.00
CA TYR A 455 4.35 2.66 9.29
C TYR A 455 4.85 4.04 9.68
N GLY A 456 3.97 5.03 9.73
CA GLY A 456 4.36 6.40 10.01
C GLY A 456 3.16 7.31 10.29
N GLY A 457 3.43 8.44 10.94
CA GLY A 457 2.43 9.44 11.27
C GLY A 457 2.40 10.65 10.32
N ILE A 458 1.55 11.61 10.65
CA ILE A 458 1.40 12.85 9.85
C ILE A 458 2.69 13.66 9.74
N ALA A 459 3.58 13.60 10.75
CA ALA A 459 4.86 14.28 10.74
C ALA A 459 5.79 13.78 9.61
N ASP A 460 5.74 12.49 9.30
CA ASP A 460 6.49 11.89 8.18
C ASP A 460 5.99 12.45 6.85
N ALA A 461 4.67 12.53 6.66
CA ALA A 461 4.08 13.11 5.46
C ALA A 461 4.46 14.59 5.28
N VAL A 462 4.39 15.38 6.35
CA VAL A 462 4.77 16.83 6.33
C VAL A 462 6.26 17.01 6.01
N SER A 463 7.13 16.17 6.59
CA SER A 463 8.57 16.25 6.30
C SER A 463 8.91 15.88 4.87
N ALA A 464 8.15 14.96 4.27
CA ALA A 464 8.46 14.34 2.97
C ALA A 464 7.78 15.04 1.78
N TRP A 465 6.47 15.25 1.81
CA TRP A 465 5.74 15.74 0.62
C TRP A 465 4.59 16.72 0.90
N LEU A 466 4.02 16.73 2.12
CA LEU A 466 2.76 17.42 2.39
C LEU A 466 3.03 18.80 3.04
N ASP A 467 2.70 19.88 2.34
CA ASP A 467 2.68 21.23 2.94
C ASP A 467 1.31 21.48 3.59
N PRO A 468 1.24 21.76 4.91
CA PRO A 468 -0.04 21.92 5.62
C PRO A 468 -0.91 23.06 5.10
N VAL A 469 -0.31 24.16 4.62
CA VAL A 469 -1.04 25.33 4.14
C VAL A 469 -1.63 25.07 2.75
N GLU A 470 -0.81 24.55 1.85
CA GLU A 470 -1.26 24.18 0.50
C GLU A 470 -2.31 23.07 0.55
N PHE A 471 -2.13 22.10 1.45
CA PHE A 471 -3.07 21.00 1.66
C PHE A 471 -4.43 21.53 2.18
N GLY A 472 -4.43 22.46 3.13
CA GLY A 472 -5.66 23.11 3.60
C GLY A 472 -6.42 23.79 2.46
N ALA A 473 -5.72 24.60 1.65
CA ALA A 473 -6.30 25.27 0.50
C ALA A 473 -6.81 24.29 -0.59
N PHE A 474 -6.12 23.18 -0.80
CA PHE A 474 -6.55 22.09 -1.66
C PHE A 474 -7.88 21.50 -1.18
N CYS A 475 -7.99 21.14 0.10
CA CYS A 475 -9.21 20.59 0.69
C CYS A 475 -10.40 21.54 0.55
N ASP A 476 -10.20 22.85 0.80
CA ASP A 476 -11.28 23.85 0.69
C ASP A 476 -11.80 23.99 -0.75
N ARG A 477 -10.89 23.98 -1.74
CA ARG A 477 -11.29 23.99 -3.16
C ARG A 477 -12.05 22.73 -3.54
N LEU A 478 -11.59 21.57 -3.07
CA LEU A 478 -12.21 20.27 -3.38
C LEU A 478 -13.62 20.15 -2.76
N ASP A 479 -13.78 20.57 -1.50
CA ASP A 479 -15.09 20.62 -0.82
C ASP A 479 -16.06 21.54 -1.58
N GLY A 480 -15.59 22.73 -1.99
CA GLY A 480 -16.38 23.64 -2.82
C GLY A 480 -16.75 23.07 -4.19
N CYS A 481 -15.90 22.26 -4.80
CA CYS A 481 -16.20 21.54 -6.05
C CYS A 481 -17.23 20.45 -5.79
N ALA A 482 -17.02 19.60 -4.80
CA ALA A 482 -17.89 18.49 -4.46
C ALA A 482 -19.33 18.92 -4.19
N LYS A 483 -19.54 20.08 -3.56
CA LYS A 483 -20.89 20.65 -3.31
C LYS A 483 -21.67 20.96 -4.59
N ARG A 484 -20.99 21.08 -5.73
CA ARG A 484 -21.59 21.39 -7.06
C ARG A 484 -21.62 20.19 -8.00
N THR A 485 -21.16 19.03 -7.56
CA THR A 485 -21.19 17.77 -8.33
C THR A 485 -22.31 16.85 -7.84
N ASP A 486 -22.70 15.89 -8.66
CA ASP A 486 -23.67 14.85 -8.34
C ASP A 486 -23.20 13.46 -8.82
N GLY A 487 -24.07 12.46 -8.72
CA GLY A 487 -23.83 11.11 -9.21
C GLY A 487 -22.61 10.42 -8.62
N MET A 488 -21.92 9.64 -9.45
CA MET A 488 -20.78 8.82 -9.02
C MET A 488 -19.54 9.65 -8.68
N GLU A 489 -19.30 10.76 -9.37
CA GLU A 489 -18.21 11.66 -9.02
C GLU A 489 -18.39 12.24 -7.62
N ARG A 490 -19.61 12.68 -7.27
CA ARG A 490 -19.92 13.16 -5.92
C ARG A 490 -19.65 12.09 -4.86
N ARG A 491 -20.03 10.84 -5.13
CA ARG A 491 -19.78 9.73 -4.19
C ARG A 491 -18.27 9.55 -3.96
N ARG A 492 -17.47 9.47 -5.02
CA ARG A 492 -15.99 9.34 -4.92
C ARG A 492 -15.37 10.54 -4.18
N LEU A 493 -15.84 11.76 -4.46
CA LEU A 493 -15.36 12.96 -3.78
C LEU A 493 -15.74 12.97 -2.30
N ASN A 494 -16.89 12.46 -1.90
CA ASN A 494 -17.26 12.33 -0.49
C ASN A 494 -16.36 11.34 0.24
N GLU A 495 -15.99 10.23 -0.40
CA GLU A 495 -15.04 9.26 0.16
C GLU A 495 -13.67 9.90 0.36
N LEU A 496 -13.14 10.57 -0.65
CA LEU A 496 -11.87 11.28 -0.55
C LEU A 496 -11.91 12.39 0.51
N LEU A 497 -12.96 13.21 0.53
CA LEU A 497 -13.11 14.28 1.53
C LEU A 497 -13.21 13.75 2.96
N THR A 498 -13.81 12.56 3.18
CA THR A 498 -13.79 11.90 4.50
C THR A 498 -12.35 11.69 4.96
N ALA A 499 -11.52 11.09 4.11
CA ALA A 499 -10.12 10.84 4.42
C ALA A 499 -9.32 12.15 4.62
N LEU A 500 -9.57 13.16 3.79
CA LEU A 500 -8.90 14.45 3.91
C LEU A 500 -9.27 15.23 5.18
N GLN A 501 -10.49 15.07 5.75
CA GLN A 501 -10.82 15.66 7.04
C GLN A 501 -10.03 15.01 8.19
N PHE A 502 -9.82 13.69 8.14
CA PHE A 502 -8.92 13.02 9.07
C PHE A 502 -7.50 13.62 9.00
N THR A 503 -6.93 13.74 7.81
CA THR A 503 -5.60 14.36 7.62
C THR A 503 -5.54 15.78 8.18
N ARG A 504 -6.60 16.58 8.00
CA ARG A 504 -6.70 17.94 8.60
C ARG A 504 -6.66 17.91 10.13
N LEU A 505 -7.35 16.94 10.73
CA LEU A 505 -7.35 16.74 12.19
C LEU A 505 -5.96 16.33 12.69
N GLU A 506 -5.28 15.43 11.99
CA GLU A 506 -3.91 15.02 12.33
C GLU A 506 -2.93 16.21 12.26
N LEU A 507 -3.06 17.07 11.26
CA LEU A 507 -2.25 18.30 11.16
C LEU A 507 -2.46 19.25 12.33
N LEU A 508 -3.66 19.31 12.93
CA LEU A 508 -3.92 20.14 14.15
C LEU A 508 -3.26 19.59 15.41
N ARG A 509 -2.91 18.30 15.43
CA ARG A 509 -2.25 17.63 16.57
C ARG A 509 -0.73 17.76 16.55
N MET A 510 -0.15 18.24 15.45
CA MET A 510 1.30 18.38 15.35
C MET A 510 1.84 19.41 16.36
N PRO A 511 3.01 19.16 16.99
CA PRO A 511 3.58 20.07 18.00
C PRO A 511 3.86 21.48 17.49
N ALA A 512 4.16 21.62 16.20
CA ALA A 512 4.35 22.93 15.54
C ALA A 512 3.02 23.52 15.03
N GLY A 513 1.94 22.75 15.07
CA GLY A 513 0.59 23.18 14.70
C GLY A 513 0.00 24.02 15.84
N ALA A 514 -0.51 25.20 15.55
CA ALA A 514 -1.35 25.87 16.52
C ALA A 514 -2.66 25.09 16.62
N TYR A 515 -2.85 24.32 17.68
CA TYR A 515 -4.13 23.71 17.99
C TYR A 515 -5.24 24.77 17.98
N ASP A 516 -6.22 24.59 17.12
CA ASP A 516 -7.36 25.50 16.96
C ASP A 516 -8.64 24.69 17.17
N GLU A 517 -9.26 24.87 18.33
CA GLU A 517 -10.47 24.16 18.73
C GLU A 517 -11.62 24.37 17.73
N ARG A 518 -11.76 25.58 17.17
CA ARG A 518 -12.84 25.88 16.20
C ARG A 518 -12.63 25.12 14.89
N LYS A 519 -11.37 24.99 14.44
CA LYS A 519 -11.05 24.18 13.28
C LYS A 519 -11.25 22.69 13.57
N ALA A 520 -10.87 22.23 14.76
CA ALA A 520 -11.13 20.86 15.19
C ALA A 520 -12.61 20.54 15.17
N ASP A 521 -13.46 21.42 15.73
CA ASP A 521 -14.92 21.24 15.68
C ASP A 521 -15.45 21.14 14.24
N LEU A 522 -15.01 22.06 13.36
CA LEU A 522 -15.41 22.06 11.96
C LEU A 522 -15.02 20.78 11.22
N TYR A 523 -13.79 20.28 11.43
CA TYR A 523 -13.28 19.11 10.74
C TYR A 523 -13.89 17.81 11.31
N LEU A 524 -14.16 17.74 12.62
CA LEU A 524 -14.88 16.63 13.25
C LEU A 524 -16.31 16.54 12.77
N GLU A 525 -17.02 17.68 12.69
CA GLU A 525 -18.38 17.72 12.17
C GLU A 525 -18.41 17.25 10.69
N ALA A 526 -17.48 17.72 9.88
CA ALA A 526 -17.34 17.32 8.51
C ALA A 526 -16.99 15.82 8.37
N LEU A 527 -16.03 15.31 9.15
CA LEU A 527 -15.66 13.89 9.17
C LEU A 527 -16.86 13.02 9.56
N TYR A 528 -17.58 13.39 10.62
CA TYR A 528 -18.79 12.69 11.03
C TYR A 528 -19.86 12.69 9.94
N GLY A 529 -20.12 13.84 9.33
CA GLY A 529 -21.08 13.98 8.24
C GLY A 529 -20.74 13.14 7.01
N TYR A 530 -19.50 13.17 6.58
CA TYR A 530 -19.05 12.37 5.43
C TYR A 530 -18.98 10.88 5.73
N THR A 531 -18.57 10.47 6.92
CA THR A 531 -18.52 9.05 7.33
C THR A 531 -19.89 8.38 7.27
N ALA A 532 -20.95 9.11 7.60
CA ALA A 532 -22.33 8.61 7.51
C ALA A 532 -22.73 8.17 6.09
N PHE A 533 -22.09 8.71 5.05
CA PHE A 533 -22.36 8.41 3.64
C PHE A 533 -21.29 7.53 2.97
N SER A 534 -20.05 7.52 3.48
CA SER A 534 -18.95 6.79 2.85
C SER A 534 -18.86 5.32 3.27
N GLY A 535 -19.42 4.97 4.44
CA GLY A 535 -19.33 3.62 5.00
C GLY A 535 -17.92 3.19 5.42
N MET A 536 -16.97 4.13 5.49
CA MET A 536 -15.59 3.87 5.93
C MET A 536 -15.55 3.45 7.39
N LYS A 537 -14.82 2.37 7.69
CA LYS A 537 -14.73 1.79 9.03
C LYS A 537 -13.37 2.03 9.68
N ASN A 538 -12.31 1.76 8.93
CA ASN A 538 -10.95 1.79 9.45
C ASN A 538 -10.08 2.76 8.65
N TYR A 539 -9.18 3.45 9.34
CA TYR A 539 -8.19 4.35 8.74
C TYR A 539 -6.77 3.76 8.75
N ARG A 540 -6.58 2.56 9.32
CA ARG A 540 -5.30 1.83 9.38
C ARG A 540 -5.50 0.33 9.59
N GLU A 541 -4.42 -0.47 9.47
CA GLU A 541 -4.45 -1.94 9.49
C GLU A 541 -4.99 -2.53 10.81
N ALA A 542 -4.57 -1.96 11.94
CA ALA A 542 -4.94 -2.49 13.24
C ALA A 542 -5.48 -1.40 14.18
N PHE A 543 -6.57 -1.70 14.90
CA PHE A 543 -7.15 -0.84 15.93
C PHE A 543 -7.53 0.58 15.46
N GLY A 544 -7.76 0.76 14.16
CA GLY A 544 -7.97 2.06 13.52
C GLY A 544 -9.41 2.38 13.16
N SER A 545 -10.38 2.11 14.04
CA SER A 545 -11.78 2.46 13.82
C SER A 545 -11.98 3.97 13.75
N VAL A 546 -12.63 4.46 12.69
CA VAL A 546 -13.01 5.89 12.55
C VAL A 546 -13.94 6.31 13.69
N GLN A 547 -14.83 5.41 14.14
CA GLN A 547 -15.70 5.69 15.26
C GLN A 547 -14.91 5.93 16.56
N SER A 548 -13.95 5.05 16.88
CA SER A 548 -13.11 5.21 18.08
C SER A 548 -12.25 6.48 17.98
N TYR A 549 -11.77 6.82 16.79
CA TYR A 549 -11.02 8.06 16.55
C TYR A 549 -11.85 9.31 16.86
N LEU A 550 -13.12 9.35 16.45
CA LEU A 550 -14.05 10.45 16.76
C LEU A 550 -14.33 10.54 18.26
N GLU A 551 -14.47 9.41 18.96
CA GLU A 551 -14.67 9.36 20.41
C GLU A 551 -13.43 9.87 21.16
N GLU A 552 -12.23 9.44 20.78
CA GLU A 552 -10.98 9.90 21.37
C GLU A 552 -10.77 11.42 21.15
N TRP A 553 -11.11 11.95 19.97
CA TRP A 553 -11.05 13.38 19.72
C TRP A 553 -11.97 14.20 20.62
N ASN A 554 -13.18 13.70 20.92
CA ASN A 554 -14.11 14.37 21.82
C ASN A 554 -13.56 14.42 23.26
N ILE A 555 -12.90 13.34 23.71
CA ILE A 555 -12.20 13.30 24.99
C ILE A 555 -11.03 14.29 24.98
N LEU A 556 -10.19 14.24 23.95
CA LEU A 556 -9.02 15.11 23.78
C LEU A 556 -9.37 16.59 23.82
N LYS A 557 -10.43 17.00 23.15
CA LYS A 557 -10.91 18.40 23.18
C LYS A 557 -11.26 18.86 24.60
N THR A 558 -11.95 18.02 25.35
CA THR A 558 -12.32 18.31 26.73
C THR A 558 -11.07 18.44 27.61
N GLU A 559 -10.15 17.48 27.49
CA GLU A 559 -8.88 17.48 28.22
C GLU A 559 -8.04 18.73 27.92
N ASN A 560 -7.89 19.09 26.63
CA ASN A 560 -7.12 20.25 26.20
C ASN A 560 -7.74 21.58 26.66
N ARG A 561 -9.08 21.68 26.68
CA ARG A 561 -9.80 22.87 27.16
C ARG A 561 -9.59 23.11 28.66
N GLU A 562 -9.58 22.03 29.44
CA GLU A 562 -9.43 22.08 30.90
C GLU A 562 -7.97 22.10 31.35
N SER A 563 -7.02 21.92 30.41
CA SER A 563 -5.61 21.86 30.73
C SER A 563 -5.06 23.25 31.05
N GLN A 564 -4.89 23.52 32.33
CA GLN A 564 -4.05 24.62 32.82
C GLN A 564 -2.75 24.04 33.38
N ASN A 565 -1.63 24.25 32.70
CA ASN A 565 -0.33 23.75 33.13
C ASN A 565 0.67 24.91 33.33
N PRO A 566 1.12 25.19 34.57
CA PRO A 566 2.15 26.18 34.84
C PRO A 566 3.49 25.94 34.14
N LEU A 567 3.75 24.66 33.70
CA LEU A 567 4.93 24.32 32.92
C LEU A 567 4.77 24.60 31.42
N LYS A 568 3.61 25.08 30.97
CA LYS A 568 3.37 25.33 29.54
C LYS A 568 4.46 26.19 28.91
N GLY A 569 5.10 25.65 27.85
CA GLY A 569 6.20 26.30 27.13
C GLY A 569 7.55 26.28 27.86
N ILE A 570 7.66 25.65 29.02
CA ILE A 570 8.93 25.48 29.73
C ILE A 570 9.75 24.40 29.00
N ARG A 571 10.97 24.74 28.63
CA ARG A 571 11.90 23.81 27.99
C ARG A 571 12.49 22.85 29.03
N LEU A 572 12.23 21.57 28.87
CA LEU A 572 12.84 20.48 29.64
C LEU A 572 14.15 20.03 28.98
N SER A 573 14.98 19.28 29.74
CA SER A 573 16.10 18.54 29.17
C SER A 573 15.99 17.05 29.51
N CYS A 574 16.57 16.19 28.64
CA CYS A 574 16.61 14.74 28.80
C CYS A 574 18.06 14.25 28.87
N GLN A 575 18.34 13.28 29.72
CA GLN A 575 19.63 12.61 29.85
C GLN A 575 19.43 11.08 29.91
N PRO A 576 20.12 10.24 29.07
CA PRO A 576 20.99 10.72 27.99
C PRO A 576 20.22 11.52 26.95
N ALA A 577 20.88 12.48 26.31
CA ALA A 577 20.33 13.17 25.16
C ALA A 577 20.31 12.17 23.98
N GLU A 578 19.15 11.73 23.60
CA GLU A 578 18.92 10.95 22.38
C GLU A 578 18.41 11.91 21.31
N ASP A 579 19.06 11.93 20.12
CA ASP A 579 18.72 12.90 19.06
C ASP A 579 17.26 12.76 18.59
N GLU A 580 16.74 11.53 18.56
CA GLU A 580 15.35 11.26 18.21
C GLU A 580 14.35 11.83 19.23
N ASN A 581 14.73 11.88 20.51
CA ASN A 581 13.87 12.36 21.59
C ASN A 581 13.94 13.89 21.77
N ALA A 582 15.03 14.53 21.37
CA ALA A 582 15.22 15.98 21.54
C ALA A 582 14.15 16.79 20.79
N ALA A 583 13.73 16.33 19.62
CA ALA A 583 12.71 16.99 18.81
C ALA A 583 11.30 16.90 19.44
N SER A 584 11.01 15.85 20.21
CA SER A 584 9.70 15.61 20.83
C SER A 584 9.59 16.15 22.29
N LEU A 585 10.70 16.54 22.92
CA LEU A 585 10.67 17.12 24.28
C LEU A 585 9.64 18.25 24.49
N PRO A 586 9.41 19.15 23.53
CA PRO A 586 8.40 20.20 23.66
C PRO A 586 6.99 19.71 23.95
N VAL A 587 6.61 18.49 23.51
CA VAL A 587 5.26 17.96 23.74
C VAL A 587 4.96 17.75 25.23
N LEU A 588 5.99 17.52 26.05
CA LEU A 588 5.83 17.28 27.48
C LEU A 588 5.30 18.49 28.26
N THR A 589 5.29 19.67 27.64
CA THR A 589 4.90 20.94 28.27
C THR A 589 4.18 21.86 27.28
N ASP A 590 3.59 21.38 26.22
CA ASP A 590 2.85 22.21 25.26
C ASP A 590 1.41 22.51 25.72
N GLY A 591 0.96 21.82 26.77
CA GLY A 591 -0.37 21.94 27.34
C GLY A 591 -1.44 21.17 26.52
N LEU A 592 -1.02 20.23 25.69
CA LEU A 592 -1.89 19.40 24.88
C LEU A 592 -1.71 17.93 25.26
N TYR A 593 -2.80 17.18 25.23
CA TYR A 593 -2.78 15.74 25.38
C TYR A 593 -2.79 15.04 23.99
N ALA A 594 -2.31 13.81 23.92
CA ALA A 594 -2.27 13.01 22.73
C ALA A 594 -3.36 11.92 22.71
N LEU A 595 -3.64 11.35 21.53
CA LEU A 595 -4.56 10.21 21.40
C LEU A 595 -3.86 8.92 21.83
N PRO A 596 -4.47 8.10 22.68
CA PRO A 596 -3.87 6.82 23.12
C PRO A 596 -3.76 5.80 21.98
N SER A 597 -4.58 5.90 20.96
CA SER A 597 -4.54 5.03 19.80
C SER A 597 -3.45 5.38 18.77
N ASP A 598 -2.77 6.54 18.89
CA ASP A 598 -1.72 6.96 17.95
C ASP A 598 -0.46 7.40 18.71
N TYR A 599 0.62 6.64 18.58
CA TYR A 599 1.90 6.96 19.23
C TYR A 599 2.81 7.88 18.39
N HIS A 600 2.45 8.17 17.13
CA HIS A 600 3.28 8.97 16.23
C HIS A 600 3.22 10.46 16.54
N THR A 601 2.09 10.93 17.10
CA THR A 601 1.83 12.37 17.25
C THR A 601 1.49 12.74 18.69
N GLY A 602 2.24 13.72 19.23
CA GLY A 602 2.01 14.29 20.56
C GLY A 602 2.62 13.49 21.71
N TRP A 603 3.47 12.49 21.44
CA TRP A 603 4.15 11.69 22.46
C TRP A 603 5.67 11.92 22.44
N PHE A 604 6.26 12.13 23.63
CA PHE A 604 7.68 11.94 23.86
C PHE A 604 7.93 10.45 24.14
N ILE A 605 8.76 9.80 23.34
CA ILE A 605 9.05 8.36 23.46
C ILE A 605 10.54 8.18 23.75
N ALA A 606 10.85 7.49 24.86
CA ALA A 606 12.21 7.15 25.25
C ALA A 606 12.44 5.63 25.24
N SER A 607 13.52 5.18 24.57
CA SER A 607 13.91 3.77 24.47
C SER A 607 15.08 3.39 25.40
N SER A 608 15.75 4.37 26.01
CA SER A 608 16.81 4.14 26.99
C SER A 608 16.28 3.47 28.25
N ARG A 609 16.99 2.42 28.75
CA ARG A 609 16.60 1.71 29.97
C ARG A 609 16.45 2.61 31.19
N ARG A 610 17.24 3.69 31.25
CA ARG A 610 17.17 4.74 32.27
C ARG A 610 17.33 6.07 31.59
N PHE A 611 16.44 7.00 31.89
CA PHE A 611 16.55 8.39 31.45
C PHE A 611 16.05 9.33 32.54
N VAL A 612 16.47 10.58 32.46
CA VAL A 612 16.15 11.61 33.41
C VAL A 612 15.59 12.81 32.64
N LEU A 613 14.40 13.25 32.99
CA LEU A 613 13.84 14.52 32.54
C LEU A 613 14.09 15.56 33.64
N GLN A 614 14.61 16.71 33.26
CA GLN A 614 14.88 17.79 34.20
C GLN A 614 13.97 18.99 33.93
N VAL A 615 13.26 19.41 34.99
CA VAL A 615 12.51 20.66 35.05
C VAL A 615 13.42 21.74 35.57
N PRO A 616 13.59 22.90 34.90
CA PRO A 616 14.48 23.98 35.34
C PRO A 616 14.14 24.50 36.73
N PRO A 617 15.13 25.11 37.46
CA PRO A 617 14.92 25.71 38.78
C PRO A 617 13.79 26.73 38.78
N GLY A 618 13.10 26.88 39.90
CA GLY A 618 12.07 27.88 40.11
C GLY A 618 10.76 27.69 39.36
N LYS A 619 10.53 26.48 38.78
CA LYS A 619 9.31 26.16 38.00
C LYS A 619 8.31 25.33 38.80
N ILE A 620 8.71 24.74 39.90
CA ILE A 620 7.87 23.92 40.78
C ILE A 620 7.95 24.54 42.20
N SER A 621 6.79 24.64 42.84
CA SER A 621 6.64 25.26 44.18
C SER A 621 6.51 24.20 45.26
N ASP A 622 6.68 24.58 46.52
CA ASP A 622 6.34 23.79 47.68
C ASP A 622 4.88 23.33 47.66
N GLY A 623 4.65 22.09 48.02
CA GLY A 623 3.32 21.48 48.05
C GLY A 623 2.69 21.18 46.68
N ALA A 624 3.42 21.41 45.58
CA ALA A 624 2.93 21.14 44.23
C ALA A 624 2.64 19.64 44.03
N VAL A 625 1.66 19.36 43.18
CA VAL A 625 1.35 18.02 42.69
C VAL A 625 1.87 17.91 41.27
N LEU A 626 2.78 16.96 41.04
CA LEU A 626 3.23 16.56 39.71
C LEU A 626 2.31 15.46 39.16
N GLU A 627 1.87 15.63 37.93
CA GLU A 627 1.13 14.60 37.17
C GLU A 627 1.90 14.25 35.90
N LEU A 628 1.93 12.96 35.60
CA LEU A 628 2.43 12.39 34.33
C LEU A 628 1.30 11.70 33.62
N SER A 629 1.21 11.92 32.31
CA SER A 629 0.31 11.20 31.42
C SER A 629 1.11 10.25 30.55
N LEU A 630 0.95 8.95 30.77
CA LEU A 630 1.76 7.86 30.21
C LEU A 630 0.92 6.98 29.29
N LEU A 631 1.50 6.50 28.18
CA LEU A 631 0.89 5.53 27.26
C LEU A 631 1.29 4.10 27.64
N TYR A 632 0.30 3.22 27.68
CA TYR A 632 0.49 1.77 27.64
C TYR A 632 -0.02 1.23 26.32
N ALA A 633 0.88 0.65 25.48
CA ALA A 633 0.56 0.09 24.18
C ALA A 633 1.54 -1.05 23.84
N PRO A 634 1.36 -2.25 24.43
CA PRO A 634 2.33 -3.34 24.35
C PRO A 634 2.54 -3.87 22.92
N ALA A 635 1.56 -3.75 22.02
CA ALA A 635 1.70 -4.11 20.61
C ALA A 635 2.78 -3.25 19.91
N TRP A 636 3.03 -2.04 20.38
CA TRP A 636 4.06 -1.11 19.90
C TRP A 636 5.31 -1.07 20.79
N HIS A 637 5.45 -2.07 21.69
CA HIS A 637 6.53 -2.13 22.68
C HIS A 637 6.60 -0.92 23.63
N ILE A 638 5.46 -0.20 23.83
CA ILE A 638 5.34 0.92 24.76
C ILE A 638 4.74 0.38 26.06
N PHE A 639 5.47 0.54 27.17
CA PHE A 639 5.07 0.01 28.48
C PHE A 639 5.13 1.13 29.52
N LEU A 640 4.34 0.98 30.59
CA LEU A 640 4.56 1.82 31.77
C LEU A 640 5.97 1.56 32.33
N PRO A 641 6.67 2.57 32.83
CA PRO A 641 7.98 2.38 33.46
C PRO A 641 7.90 1.47 34.68
N ALA A 642 8.98 0.78 35.02
CA ALA A 642 9.06 0.01 36.26
C ALA A 642 9.04 0.92 37.50
N SER A 643 9.59 2.12 37.39
CA SER A 643 9.51 3.15 38.41
C SER A 643 9.74 4.54 37.81
N VAL A 644 9.11 5.55 38.43
CA VAL A 644 9.46 6.97 38.24
C VAL A 644 9.66 7.60 39.60
N GLU A 645 10.83 8.20 39.80
CA GLU A 645 11.22 8.85 41.05
C GLU A 645 11.49 10.33 40.80
N VAL A 646 11.08 11.16 41.75
CA VAL A 646 11.37 12.59 41.76
C VAL A 646 12.54 12.88 42.68
N TRP A 647 13.53 13.57 42.15
CA TRP A 647 14.77 13.92 42.87
C TRP A 647 15.10 15.39 42.77
N GLN A 648 15.82 15.88 43.76
CA GLN A 648 16.41 17.20 43.75
C GLN A 648 17.83 17.12 44.35
N GLY A 649 18.83 17.35 43.52
CA GLY A 649 20.23 17.06 43.90
C GLY A 649 20.43 15.56 44.22
N GLU A 650 20.92 15.27 45.45
CA GLU A 650 21.11 13.88 45.90
C GLU A 650 19.94 13.34 46.71
N GLY A 651 18.88 14.15 46.93
CA GLY A 651 17.71 13.78 47.73
C GLY A 651 16.54 13.26 46.88
N LYS A 652 16.03 12.07 47.21
CA LYS A 652 14.76 11.59 46.68
C LYS A 652 13.60 12.30 47.38
N MET A 653 12.73 12.95 46.62
CA MET A 653 11.60 13.72 47.12
C MET A 653 10.32 12.89 47.15
N ALA A 654 10.03 12.16 46.06
CA ALA A 654 8.80 11.38 45.89
C ALA A 654 9.00 10.26 44.90
N SER A 655 7.97 9.42 44.75
CA SER A 655 7.83 8.45 43.65
C SER A 655 6.37 8.36 43.21
N PHE A 656 6.19 8.08 41.93
CA PHE A 656 4.85 7.88 41.38
C PHE A 656 4.36 6.45 41.66
N GLY A 657 3.11 6.33 42.10
CA GLY A 657 2.40 5.04 42.18
C GLY A 657 1.88 4.67 40.78
N LEU A 658 2.48 3.65 40.17
CA LEU A 658 2.07 3.18 38.86
C LEU A 658 0.95 2.13 39.01
N PRO A 659 -0.17 2.27 38.27
CA PRO A 659 -1.26 1.31 38.36
C PRO A 659 -0.88 -0.03 37.71
N PRO A 660 -1.45 -1.15 38.17
CA PRO A 660 -1.38 -2.41 37.45
C PRO A 660 -2.17 -2.28 36.14
N VAL A 661 -1.62 -2.78 35.04
CA VAL A 661 -2.30 -2.78 33.74
C VAL A 661 -2.94 -4.13 33.50
N GLY A 662 -4.16 -4.15 32.99
CA GLY A 662 -4.89 -5.39 32.69
C GLY A 662 -4.26 -6.14 31.51
N GLU A 663 -4.21 -7.48 31.60
CA GLU A 663 -3.61 -8.34 30.55
C GLU A 663 -4.29 -8.20 29.16
N LYS A 664 -5.49 -7.64 29.08
CA LYS A 664 -6.29 -7.47 27.86
C LYS A 664 -6.29 -6.04 27.31
N GLU A 665 -5.61 -5.10 27.96
CA GLU A 665 -5.52 -3.73 27.44
C GLU A 665 -4.63 -3.70 26.20
N VAL A 666 -5.19 -3.19 25.09
CA VAL A 666 -4.46 -3.03 23.83
C VAL A 666 -3.66 -1.74 23.85
N PHE A 667 -4.27 -0.66 24.27
CA PHE A 667 -3.66 0.64 24.56
C PHE A 667 -4.52 1.42 25.57
N SER A 668 -3.87 2.18 26.43
CA SER A 668 -4.53 3.05 27.39
C SER A 668 -3.63 4.19 27.83
N LYS A 669 -4.24 5.33 28.17
CA LYS A 669 -3.56 6.47 28.76
C LYS A 669 -3.71 6.41 30.28
N GLN A 670 -2.59 6.44 31.00
CA GLN A 670 -2.52 6.34 32.45
C GLN A 670 -2.03 7.65 33.04
N ARG A 671 -2.85 8.30 33.88
CA ARG A 671 -2.42 9.49 34.62
C ARG A 671 -2.03 9.09 36.04
N VAL A 672 -0.82 9.48 36.39
CA VAL A 672 -0.24 9.21 37.71
C VAL A 672 0.26 10.50 38.33
N SER A 673 0.08 10.66 39.63
CA SER A 673 0.48 11.89 40.33
C SER A 673 1.28 11.62 41.61
N CYS A 674 2.09 12.54 41.98
CA CYS A 674 2.75 12.55 43.31
C CYS A 674 2.81 13.98 43.83
N LYS A 675 2.74 14.12 45.18
CA LYS A 675 2.86 15.43 45.88
C LYS A 675 4.30 15.65 46.34
N LEU A 676 4.79 16.87 46.15
CA LEU A 676 6.11 17.32 46.64
C LEU A 676 5.89 18.17 47.87
N GLU A 677 6.51 17.79 49.00
CA GLU A 677 6.33 18.54 50.27
C GLU A 677 7.17 19.77 50.34
N THR A 678 8.47 19.68 49.97
CA THR A 678 9.44 20.80 50.07
C THR A 678 10.28 20.80 48.79
N VAL A 679 10.36 21.95 48.10
CA VAL A 679 11.11 22.15 46.86
C VAL A 679 12.09 23.30 47.02
N ASN A 680 13.37 23.04 46.75
CA ASN A 680 14.36 24.12 46.69
C ASN A 680 14.27 24.85 45.34
N PRO A 681 13.91 26.14 45.28
CA PRO A 681 13.71 26.85 44.01
C PRO A 681 15.00 27.00 43.17
N ASP A 682 16.17 26.87 43.77
CA ASP A 682 17.47 27.06 43.10
C ASP A 682 18.03 25.79 42.44
N ILE A 683 17.42 24.64 42.69
CA ILE A 683 17.87 23.32 42.17
C ILE A 683 16.85 22.76 41.20
N PRO A 684 17.26 22.20 40.04
CA PRO A 684 16.33 21.55 39.11
C PRO A 684 15.65 20.33 39.75
N VAL A 685 14.42 20.09 39.38
CA VAL A 685 13.71 18.87 39.74
C VAL A 685 13.93 17.83 38.65
N GLU A 686 14.36 16.63 39.03
CA GLU A 686 14.65 15.52 38.16
C GLU A 686 13.57 14.44 38.28
N LEU A 687 13.04 13.98 37.12
CA LEU A 687 12.18 12.81 37.00
C LEU A 687 13.03 11.69 36.46
N ARG A 688 13.36 10.71 37.30
CA ARG A 688 14.21 9.55 36.96
C ARG A 688 13.36 8.33 36.62
N PHE A 689 13.39 7.94 35.35
CA PHE A 689 12.65 6.83 34.82
C PHE A 689 13.51 5.56 34.75
N MET A 690 12.92 4.42 35.13
CA MET A 690 13.44 3.08 34.92
C MET A 690 12.45 2.30 34.08
N GLN A 691 12.87 1.80 32.93
CA GLN A 691 12.02 0.95 32.09
C GLN A 691 11.93 -0.49 32.59
N VAL A 692 10.85 -1.18 32.20
CA VAL A 692 10.70 -2.62 32.41
C VAL A 692 11.75 -3.41 31.63
N ALA A 693 12.11 -4.60 32.11
CA ALA A 693 13.12 -5.46 31.49
C ALA A 693 12.51 -6.28 30.34
N ALA A 694 11.96 -5.61 29.34
CA ALA A 694 11.44 -6.25 28.12
C ALA A 694 12.28 -5.85 26.90
N ALA A 695 12.34 -6.72 25.90
CA ALA A 695 13.06 -6.45 24.67
C ALA A 695 12.36 -5.29 23.91
N ARG A 696 13.15 -4.29 23.49
CA ARG A 696 12.66 -3.10 22.75
C ARG A 696 11.64 -2.24 23.51
N ALA A 697 11.57 -2.38 24.86
CA ALA A 697 10.66 -1.56 25.64
C ALA A 697 10.94 -0.05 25.49
N SER A 698 9.88 0.72 25.34
CA SER A 698 9.90 2.18 25.37
C SER A 698 8.90 2.70 26.39
N VAL A 699 9.10 3.94 26.88
CA VAL A 699 8.14 4.71 27.69
C VAL A 699 7.70 5.89 26.88
N ALA A 700 6.38 6.15 26.82
CA ALA A 700 5.82 7.32 26.16
C ALA A 700 5.06 8.20 27.18
N CYS A 701 5.26 9.52 27.07
CA CYS A 701 4.59 10.54 27.90
C CYS A 701 4.16 11.69 26.98
N ASP A 702 2.91 12.17 27.12
CA ASP A 702 2.42 13.32 26.35
C ASP A 702 2.47 14.64 27.13
N GLU A 703 2.28 14.62 28.44
CA GLU A 703 2.27 15.84 29.23
C GLU A 703 2.83 15.60 30.64
N ILE A 704 3.61 16.56 31.12
CA ILE A 704 4.04 16.72 32.52
C ILE A 704 3.37 17.94 33.06
N LYS A 705 2.47 17.79 34.03
CA LYS A 705 1.64 18.84 34.56
C LYS A 705 1.94 19.10 36.03
N VAL A 706 1.81 20.36 36.44
CA VAL A 706 1.96 20.82 37.82
C VAL A 706 0.67 21.49 38.26
N TYR A 707 0.23 21.20 39.46
CA TYR A 707 -0.93 21.84 40.09
C TYR A 707 -0.51 22.59 41.33
#